data_ec1d6eec5e566594d003757ceb28e36b
#
_entry.id   ec1d6eec5e566594d003757ceb28e36b
#
_cell.length_a   1.000
_cell.length_b   1.000
_cell.length_c   1.000
_cell.angle_alpha   90.00
_cell.angle_beta   90.00
_cell.angle_gamma   90.00
#
_symmetry.space_group_name_H-M   'P 1'
#
loop_
_entity.id
_entity.type
_entity.pdbx_description
1 polymer ?
#
loop_
_entity_poly.entity_id
_entity_poly.type
_entity_poly.pdbx_seq_one_letter_code
_entity_poly.pdbx_strand_id
1 'polypeptide(L)'
;MEKNIFAHIIATALSLQERAVANTLALLEEGCTIPFISRYRKERTGGLDEVQIAAISDRFDRLQEILKRKETVVKTITDLGKMTPELEKRIDTCWDATELEDIYLPYKPKRRTRAQVAREQGLEPLAQLLMLQRERDLERAAERFVKGEVKDAASAIKGAQDIIAETISEDERSRQQLRNAFSRQAFITSKVVKAKADSDEAAKYSDYFDWEEPLKRCSSHRLLAMRRGESEGILRISITPDDEEAVSRLKRHYVYGNTPCGRLVEEAVEDGYKRLLKPSIETEFAALSKEKADEEAIRVFAENLRQLLLGAPLGQKRVMGIDPGFRTGCKVVCLDAQGNLLHHEAIFPHPPVNKRTEAALAVQKMIRKFQIEAISIGNGTASRETNDFVKDVLAGRYNIDTKKTEELPKPQVFTVSEDGASVYSASKIARDEFPDEDVTVRGAVSIGRRLMDPLAELVKIDPKSIGVGQYQHDVDQTKLKHALDQTVESCVNAVGVNLNTASQHLLMYVSGLGPTLAKNIVDYRRENGAFTSRAQLKKVPRLGPSAFQQCAGFLRIPGAKNPLDNSAVHPESYPIVEQMAKDHGCTVGELISNKEKREAIDIKKYVTAEVGIPTLTDIMQELEKPGRDPREQLEEFEFDKHVSTVDDLVEGMILPGIVTNITNFGAFVDIGVHQDGLIHISQMANRRIAHPTDVVKLHQHLRVRVIEVDRRRNRISLSLKGV
;
A
#
# COMPACT_ATOMS: atom_id res chain seq x y z
N MET A 1 -7.89 32.61 6.19
CA MET A 1 -6.89 32.58 7.27
C MET A 1 -6.44 31.14 7.54
N GLU A 2 -7.34 30.18 7.68
CA GLU A 2 -7.06 28.76 7.92
C GLU A 2 -6.21 28.09 6.83
N LYS A 3 -6.48 28.36 5.54
CA LYS A 3 -5.72 27.79 4.42
C LYS A 3 -4.23 28.13 4.45
N ASN A 4 -3.87 29.32 4.87
CA ASN A 4 -2.47 29.71 5.01
C ASN A 4 -1.80 28.97 6.19
N ILE A 5 -2.56 28.68 7.25
CA ILE A 5 -2.09 27.90 8.39
C ILE A 5 -1.80 26.46 7.95
N PHE A 6 -2.74 25.83 7.23
CA PHE A 6 -2.54 24.46 6.71
C PHE A 6 -1.35 24.37 5.78
N ALA A 7 -1.24 25.32 4.83
CA ALA A 7 -0.10 25.34 3.91
C ALA A 7 1.24 25.46 4.65
N HIS A 8 1.32 26.30 5.67
CA HIS A 8 2.51 26.46 6.51
C HIS A 8 2.85 25.18 7.29
N ILE A 9 1.87 24.57 7.96
CA ILE A 9 2.06 23.33 8.75
C ILE A 9 2.54 22.20 7.85
N ILE A 10 1.86 21.99 6.70
CA ILE A 10 2.20 20.95 5.74
C ILE A 10 3.58 21.17 5.14
N ALA A 11 3.88 22.40 4.72
CA ALA A 11 5.17 22.77 4.14
C ALA A 11 6.33 22.51 5.13
N THR A 12 6.15 22.89 6.38
CA THR A 12 7.15 22.66 7.44
C THR A 12 7.34 21.15 7.68
N ALA A 13 6.26 20.39 7.76
CA ALA A 13 6.31 18.96 8.03
C ALA A 13 6.90 18.12 6.90
N LEU A 14 6.72 18.56 5.63
CA LEU A 14 7.24 17.87 4.45
C LEU A 14 8.53 18.50 3.91
N SER A 15 9.04 19.56 4.53
CA SER A 15 10.21 20.33 4.06
C SER A 15 10.02 20.84 2.61
N LEU A 16 8.81 21.33 2.29
CA LEU A 16 8.45 21.87 0.99
C LEU A 16 8.30 23.40 1.04
N GLN A 17 8.26 24.03 -0.14
CA GLN A 17 7.96 25.46 -0.23
C GLN A 17 6.48 25.72 0.06
N GLU A 18 6.17 26.65 0.95
CA GLU A 18 4.81 26.97 1.38
C GLU A 18 3.90 27.40 0.20
N ARG A 19 4.45 28.19 -0.74
CA ARG A 19 3.72 28.58 -1.97
C ARG A 19 3.34 27.38 -2.84
N ALA A 20 4.24 26.40 -2.98
CA ALA A 20 3.98 25.19 -3.73
C ALA A 20 2.85 24.36 -3.09
N VAL A 21 2.89 24.22 -1.75
CA VAL A 21 1.83 23.54 -0.99
C VAL A 21 0.50 24.27 -1.12
N ALA A 22 0.47 25.60 -0.93
CA ALA A 22 -0.76 26.40 -1.06
C ALA A 22 -1.39 26.27 -2.45
N ASN A 23 -0.59 26.33 -3.51
CA ASN A 23 -1.07 26.13 -4.88
C ASN A 23 -1.58 24.71 -5.13
N THR A 24 -0.93 23.70 -4.55
CA THR A 24 -1.37 22.30 -4.64
C THR A 24 -2.72 22.11 -3.96
N LEU A 25 -2.90 22.66 -2.75
CA LEU A 25 -4.19 22.61 -2.05
C LEU A 25 -5.30 23.29 -2.84
N ALA A 26 -5.02 24.43 -3.46
CA ALA A 26 -5.99 25.12 -4.32
C ALA A 26 -6.40 24.26 -5.54
N LEU A 27 -5.45 23.58 -6.19
CA LEU A 27 -5.73 22.66 -7.30
C LEU A 27 -6.55 21.44 -6.88
N LEU A 28 -6.26 20.86 -5.71
CA LEU A 28 -7.04 19.76 -5.16
C LEU A 28 -8.48 20.18 -4.83
N GLU A 29 -8.68 21.37 -4.29
CA GLU A 29 -10.02 21.94 -4.05
C GLU A 29 -10.78 22.28 -5.35
N GLU A 30 -10.07 22.67 -6.41
CA GLU A 30 -10.64 22.81 -7.77
C GLU A 30 -11.08 21.44 -8.34
N GLY A 31 -10.82 20.33 -7.66
CA GLY A 31 -11.15 18.96 -8.07
C GLY A 31 -10.16 18.37 -9.06
N CYS A 32 -8.93 18.91 -9.14
CA CYS A 32 -7.87 18.32 -9.94
C CYS A 32 -7.33 17.05 -9.27
N THR A 33 -7.10 16.01 -10.07
CA THR A 33 -6.52 14.73 -9.59
C THR A 33 -5.00 14.85 -9.43
N ILE A 34 -4.44 13.99 -8.60
CA ILE A 34 -2.99 13.94 -8.34
C ILE A 34 -2.18 13.73 -9.61
N PRO A 35 -2.51 12.76 -10.51
CA PRO A 35 -1.77 12.58 -11.76
C PRO A 35 -1.83 13.81 -12.69
N PHE A 36 -2.98 14.48 -12.74
CA PHE A 36 -3.12 15.69 -13.55
C PHE A 36 -2.27 16.84 -13.02
N ILE A 37 -2.26 17.05 -11.70
CA ILE A 37 -1.47 18.11 -11.06
C ILE A 37 0.03 17.86 -11.30
N SER A 38 0.51 16.66 -11.02
CA SER A 38 1.94 16.32 -11.14
C SER A 38 2.46 16.44 -12.57
N ARG A 39 1.64 16.14 -13.56
CA ARG A 39 2.05 16.13 -14.96
C ARG A 39 1.81 17.45 -15.68
N TYR A 40 0.68 18.09 -15.45
CA TYR A 40 0.22 19.24 -16.25
C TYR A 40 0.10 20.57 -15.50
N ARG A 41 0.51 20.62 -14.21
CA ARG A 41 0.47 21.84 -13.39
C ARG A 41 1.79 22.09 -12.66
N LYS A 42 2.91 21.63 -13.25
CA LYS A 42 4.27 21.70 -12.67
C LYS A 42 4.68 23.14 -12.32
N GLU A 43 4.35 24.12 -13.14
CA GLU A 43 4.66 25.53 -12.90
C GLU A 43 3.95 26.08 -11.66
N ARG A 44 2.70 25.68 -11.44
CA ARG A 44 1.93 26.11 -10.25
C ARG A 44 2.46 25.47 -8.97
N THR A 45 2.88 24.21 -9.04
CA THR A 45 3.33 23.42 -7.87
C THR A 45 4.84 23.50 -7.63
N GLY A 46 5.60 24.12 -8.55
CA GLY A 46 7.08 24.13 -8.46
C GLY A 46 7.71 22.77 -8.77
N GLY A 47 7.02 21.92 -9.55
CA GLY A 47 7.53 20.62 -10.01
C GLY A 47 7.37 19.49 -8.99
N LEU A 48 6.41 19.57 -8.08
CA LEU A 48 6.11 18.48 -7.15
C LEU A 48 5.68 17.21 -7.90
N ASP A 49 6.20 16.08 -7.45
CA ASP A 49 5.85 14.77 -7.97
C ASP A 49 4.55 14.21 -7.34
N GLU A 50 4.06 13.07 -7.86
CA GLU A 50 2.83 12.44 -7.38
C GLU A 50 2.90 12.05 -5.90
N VAL A 51 4.07 11.61 -5.41
CA VAL A 51 4.26 11.19 -4.01
C VAL A 51 4.16 12.40 -3.08
N GLN A 52 4.78 13.51 -3.47
CA GLN A 52 4.72 14.75 -2.69
C GLN A 52 3.31 15.33 -2.67
N ILE A 53 2.60 15.31 -3.81
CA ILE A 53 1.21 15.80 -3.90
C ILE A 53 0.27 14.92 -3.08
N ALA A 54 0.41 13.60 -3.13
CA ALA A 54 -0.34 12.67 -2.30
C ALA A 54 -0.09 12.91 -0.81
N ALA A 55 1.17 13.09 -0.39
CA ALA A 55 1.52 13.41 0.99
C ALA A 55 0.92 14.74 1.48
N ILE A 56 0.81 15.74 0.59
CA ILE A 56 0.12 17.02 0.90
C ILE A 56 -1.37 16.76 1.13
N SER A 57 -2.01 15.99 0.25
CA SER A 57 -3.44 15.64 0.34
C SER A 57 -3.75 14.89 1.65
N ASP A 58 -2.98 13.85 1.96
CA ASP A 58 -3.18 13.04 3.18
C ASP A 58 -3.00 13.88 4.46
N ARG A 59 -2.03 14.79 4.48
CA ARG A 59 -1.83 15.68 5.64
C ARG A 59 -2.94 16.73 5.74
N PHE A 60 -3.44 17.21 4.63
CA PHE A 60 -4.56 18.13 4.60
C PHE A 60 -5.82 17.49 5.20
N ASP A 61 -6.12 16.25 4.81
CA ASP A 61 -7.26 15.50 5.36
C ASP A 61 -7.12 15.28 6.86
N ARG A 62 -5.93 14.93 7.35
CA ARG A 62 -5.64 14.81 8.79
C ARG A 62 -5.85 16.15 9.54
N LEU A 63 -5.42 17.27 8.97
CA LEU A 63 -5.64 18.59 9.58
C LEU A 63 -7.13 18.97 9.61
N GLN A 64 -7.88 18.60 8.58
CA GLN A 64 -9.33 18.78 8.58
C GLN A 64 -10.03 17.94 9.67
N GLU A 65 -9.56 16.72 9.90
CA GLU A 65 -10.06 15.88 11.00
C GLU A 65 -9.77 16.51 12.37
N ILE A 66 -8.55 17.05 12.56
CA ILE A 66 -8.20 17.78 13.79
C ILE A 66 -9.10 19.01 13.95
N LEU A 67 -9.38 19.75 12.88
CA LEU A 67 -10.26 20.92 12.94
C LEU A 67 -11.67 20.55 13.40
N LYS A 68 -12.26 19.52 12.79
CA LYS A 68 -13.57 18.98 13.23
C LYS A 68 -13.55 18.50 14.67
N ARG A 69 -12.42 17.92 15.09
CA ARG A 69 -12.25 17.48 16.48
C ARG A 69 -12.20 18.66 17.43
N LYS A 70 -11.47 19.75 17.09
CA LYS A 70 -11.44 20.99 17.86
C LYS A 70 -12.85 21.57 18.07
N GLU A 71 -13.66 21.64 17.01
CA GLU A 71 -15.04 22.10 17.10
C GLU A 71 -15.85 21.29 18.14
N THR A 72 -15.70 19.97 18.13
CA THR A 72 -16.37 19.08 19.09
C THR A 72 -15.88 19.32 20.52
N VAL A 73 -14.57 19.50 20.69
CA VAL A 73 -13.93 19.75 22.00
C VAL A 73 -14.40 21.11 22.56
N VAL A 74 -14.33 22.16 21.75
CA VAL A 74 -14.79 23.52 22.14
C VAL A 74 -16.25 23.49 22.55
N LYS A 75 -17.12 22.88 21.74
CA LYS A 75 -18.53 22.74 22.03
C LYS A 75 -18.74 22.05 23.38
N THR A 76 -18.12 20.91 23.62
CA THR A 76 -18.30 20.14 24.85
C THR A 76 -17.86 20.92 26.10
N ILE A 77 -16.70 21.58 26.03
CA ILE A 77 -16.18 22.37 27.16
C ILE A 77 -17.06 23.61 27.42
N THR A 78 -17.58 24.23 26.36
CA THR A 78 -18.52 25.36 26.48
C THR A 78 -19.83 24.93 27.09
N ASP A 79 -20.41 23.81 26.66
CA ASP A 79 -21.66 23.25 27.22
C ASP A 79 -21.52 22.91 28.72
N LEU A 80 -20.31 22.57 29.17
CA LEU A 80 -19.95 22.34 30.57
C LEU A 80 -19.72 23.65 31.36
N GLY A 81 -19.76 24.81 30.70
CA GLY A 81 -19.51 26.12 31.34
C GLY A 81 -18.05 26.29 31.83
N LYS A 82 -17.08 25.55 31.27
CA LYS A 82 -15.68 25.53 31.70
C LYS A 82 -14.73 26.17 30.70
N MET A 83 -15.25 26.75 29.61
CA MET A 83 -14.43 27.43 28.62
C MET A 83 -13.84 28.72 29.15
N THR A 84 -12.56 28.93 29.00
CA THR A 84 -11.85 30.18 29.29
C THR A 84 -11.18 30.70 28.04
N PRO A 85 -10.89 32.04 27.92
CA PRO A 85 -10.20 32.59 26.74
C PRO A 85 -8.81 31.98 26.51
N GLU A 86 -8.10 31.65 27.58
CA GLU A 86 -6.78 31.01 27.52
C GLU A 86 -6.88 29.59 26.97
N LEU A 87 -7.88 28.83 27.42
CA LEU A 87 -8.14 27.46 26.96
C LEU A 87 -8.58 27.45 25.49
N GLU A 88 -9.46 28.35 25.11
CA GLU A 88 -9.92 28.51 23.73
C GLU A 88 -8.74 28.81 22.80
N LYS A 89 -7.90 29.79 23.14
CA LYS A 89 -6.70 30.12 22.38
C LYS A 89 -5.74 28.94 22.29
N ARG A 90 -5.58 28.18 23.36
CA ARG A 90 -4.72 27.00 23.38
C ARG A 90 -5.23 25.90 22.45
N ILE A 91 -6.53 25.63 22.45
CA ILE A 91 -7.18 24.66 21.52
C ILE A 91 -7.02 25.17 20.09
N ASP A 92 -7.24 26.45 19.83
CA ASP A 92 -7.14 27.04 18.49
C ASP A 92 -5.74 26.89 17.90
N THR A 93 -4.70 27.09 18.69
CA THR A 93 -3.30 26.98 18.23
C THR A 93 -2.75 25.56 18.20
N CYS A 94 -3.43 24.56 18.81
CA CYS A 94 -2.99 23.16 18.83
C CYS A 94 -3.33 22.46 17.52
N TRP A 95 -2.35 21.86 16.85
CA TRP A 95 -2.49 21.05 15.62
C TRP A 95 -1.92 19.63 15.78
N ASP A 96 -1.68 19.23 17.02
CA ASP A 96 -1.34 17.85 17.36
C ASP A 96 -2.55 17.16 17.98
N ALA A 97 -2.94 16.01 17.42
CA ALA A 97 -4.13 15.27 17.88
C ALA A 97 -3.97 14.74 19.31
N THR A 98 -2.76 14.35 19.68
CA THR A 98 -2.46 13.80 21.01
C THR A 98 -2.51 14.90 22.06
N GLU A 99 -1.92 16.05 21.77
CA GLU A 99 -1.96 17.23 22.64
C GLU A 99 -3.42 17.73 22.80
N LEU A 100 -4.20 17.76 21.72
CA LEU A 100 -5.62 18.14 21.76
C LEU A 100 -6.44 17.22 22.67
N GLU A 101 -6.21 15.90 22.61
CA GLU A 101 -6.88 14.95 23.49
C GLU A 101 -6.45 15.12 24.97
N ASP A 102 -5.19 15.46 25.24
CA ASP A 102 -4.74 15.76 26.61
C ASP A 102 -5.37 17.03 27.16
N ILE A 103 -5.47 18.09 26.37
CA ILE A 103 -6.20 19.33 26.75
C ILE A 103 -7.67 19.01 27.06
N TYR A 104 -8.27 18.12 26.29
CA TYR A 104 -9.69 17.72 26.44
C TYR A 104 -9.93 16.76 27.59
N LEU A 105 -8.94 15.94 27.98
CA LEU A 105 -9.11 14.81 28.91
C LEU A 105 -9.76 15.17 30.25
N PRO A 106 -9.45 16.29 30.92
CA PRO A 106 -10.11 16.71 32.17
C PRO A 106 -11.60 17.05 32.00
N TYR A 107 -12.03 17.40 30.79
CA TYR A 107 -13.39 17.83 30.46
C TYR A 107 -14.24 16.74 29.81
N LYS A 108 -13.57 15.64 29.39
CA LYS A 108 -14.23 14.54 28.68
C LYS A 108 -15.26 13.86 29.57
N PRO A 109 -16.53 13.69 29.12
CA PRO A 109 -17.52 12.95 29.85
C PRO A 109 -17.05 11.54 30.20
N LYS A 110 -17.03 11.20 31.46
CA LYS A 110 -16.55 9.91 31.97
C LYS A 110 -17.69 9.09 32.54
N ARG A 111 -17.50 7.76 32.57
CA ARG A 111 -18.32 6.92 33.45
C ARG A 111 -17.98 7.26 34.92
N ARG A 112 -18.92 7.02 35.82
CA ARG A 112 -18.73 7.30 37.25
C ARG A 112 -17.46 6.62 37.77
N THR A 113 -16.41 7.43 38.02
CA THR A 113 -15.10 6.97 38.52
C THR A 113 -15.07 6.94 40.04
N ARG A 114 -14.09 6.24 40.64
CA ARG A 114 -13.86 6.27 42.11
C ARG A 114 -13.59 7.71 42.57
N ALA A 115 -12.81 8.47 41.82
CA ALA A 115 -12.52 9.86 42.13
C ALA A 115 -13.77 10.74 42.05
N GLN A 116 -14.64 10.48 41.07
CA GLN A 116 -15.90 11.22 40.97
C GLN A 116 -16.82 10.94 42.17
N VAL A 117 -16.93 9.68 42.58
CA VAL A 117 -17.67 9.31 43.80
C VAL A 117 -17.08 10.02 45.01
N ALA A 118 -15.75 10.07 45.14
CA ALA A 118 -15.09 10.76 46.24
C ALA A 118 -15.35 12.30 46.21
N ARG A 119 -15.39 12.91 45.03
CA ARG A 119 -15.76 14.33 44.87
C ARG A 119 -17.23 14.59 45.25
N GLU A 120 -18.14 13.71 44.86
CA GLU A 120 -19.57 13.77 45.26
C GLU A 120 -19.75 13.67 46.78
N GLN A 121 -18.88 12.91 47.44
CA GLN A 121 -18.77 12.79 48.89
C GLN A 121 -18.12 14.00 49.59
N GLY A 122 -17.65 14.99 48.82
CA GLY A 122 -17.04 16.22 49.32
C GLY A 122 -15.60 16.08 49.78
N LEU A 123 -14.84 15.09 49.26
CA LEU A 123 -13.44 14.78 49.65
C LEU A 123 -12.39 15.60 48.88
N GLU A 124 -12.78 16.44 47.92
CA GLU A 124 -11.86 17.29 47.16
C GLU A 124 -10.97 18.18 48.05
N PRO A 125 -11.49 18.89 49.08
CA PRO A 125 -10.62 19.69 49.93
C PRO A 125 -9.62 18.86 50.76
N LEU A 126 -9.96 17.60 51.09
CA LEU A 126 -8.99 16.70 51.74
C LEU A 126 -7.89 16.30 50.78
N ALA A 127 -8.21 16.00 49.55
CA ALA A 127 -7.21 15.71 48.49
C ALA A 127 -6.25 16.91 48.31
N GLN A 128 -6.76 18.14 48.26
CA GLN A 128 -5.94 19.34 48.17
C GLN A 128 -5.03 19.50 49.39
N LEU A 129 -5.55 19.24 50.61
CA LEU A 129 -4.77 19.30 51.85
C LEU A 129 -3.62 18.28 51.83
N LEU A 130 -3.90 17.05 51.37
CA LEU A 130 -2.87 16.01 51.24
C LEU A 130 -1.79 16.42 50.22
N MET A 131 -2.18 17.04 49.12
CA MET A 131 -1.24 17.52 48.09
C MET A 131 -0.32 18.66 48.56
N LEU A 132 -0.76 19.47 49.51
CA LEU A 132 0.09 20.49 50.14
C LEU A 132 1.18 19.90 51.04
N GLN A 133 1.03 18.65 51.51
CA GLN A 133 2.01 17.85 52.29
C GLN A 133 2.50 18.53 53.56
N ARG A 134 1.69 19.38 54.16
CA ARG A 134 2.04 20.17 55.39
C ARG A 134 1.40 19.63 56.64
N GLU A 135 0.30 18.88 56.50
CA GLU A 135 -0.47 18.33 57.63
C GLU A 135 0.27 17.18 58.28
N ARG A 136 0.29 17.17 59.61
CA ARG A 136 0.97 16.11 60.44
C ARG A 136 -0.06 15.21 61.12
N ASP A 137 -1.23 15.74 61.44
CA ASP A 137 -2.31 14.99 62.09
C ASP A 137 -3.40 14.64 61.07
N LEU A 138 -3.11 13.60 60.31
CA LEU A 138 -3.95 13.15 59.20
C LEU A 138 -5.31 12.61 59.66
N GLU A 139 -5.32 11.92 60.77
CA GLU A 139 -6.55 11.30 61.28
C GLU A 139 -7.57 12.38 61.68
N ARG A 140 -7.12 13.36 62.44
CA ARG A 140 -7.96 14.53 62.81
C ARG A 140 -8.39 15.35 61.62
N ALA A 141 -7.52 15.49 60.62
CA ALA A 141 -7.87 16.22 59.38
C ALA A 141 -8.93 15.45 58.56
N ALA A 142 -8.82 14.14 58.48
CA ALA A 142 -9.77 13.28 57.73
C ALA A 142 -11.11 13.11 58.46
N GLU A 143 -11.12 13.07 59.81
CA GLU A 143 -12.34 12.98 60.60
C GLU A 143 -13.34 14.10 60.26
N ARG A 144 -12.88 15.29 59.87
CA ARG A 144 -13.74 16.41 59.48
C ARG A 144 -14.60 16.13 58.24
N PHE A 145 -14.18 15.13 57.44
CA PHE A 145 -14.85 14.72 56.20
C PHE A 145 -15.66 13.45 56.34
N VAL A 146 -15.70 12.86 57.53
CA VAL A 146 -16.55 11.70 57.84
C VAL A 146 -17.99 12.15 57.92
N LYS A 147 -18.74 12.06 56.81
CA LYS A 147 -20.12 12.47 56.64
C LYS A 147 -20.83 11.57 55.63
N GLY A 148 -22.13 11.34 55.85
CA GLY A 148 -22.96 10.59 54.89
C GLY A 148 -22.47 9.18 54.64
N GLU A 149 -22.00 8.92 53.40
CA GLU A 149 -21.50 7.60 52.99
C GLU A 149 -20.05 7.33 53.43
N VAL A 150 -19.30 8.35 53.86
CA VAL A 150 -17.92 8.21 54.33
C VAL A 150 -17.93 7.74 55.78
N LYS A 151 -17.58 6.49 56.00
CA LYS A 151 -17.77 5.79 57.30
C LYS A 151 -16.71 6.12 58.36
N ASP A 152 -15.49 6.39 57.92
CA ASP A 152 -14.32 6.58 58.80
C ASP A 152 -13.22 7.41 58.13
N ALA A 153 -12.25 7.84 58.88
CA ALA A 153 -11.09 8.62 58.38
C ALA A 153 -10.28 7.87 57.32
N ALA A 154 -10.16 6.55 57.41
CA ALA A 154 -9.45 5.73 56.45
C ALA A 154 -10.15 5.77 55.07
N SER A 155 -11.48 5.64 55.07
CA SER A 155 -12.32 5.78 53.85
C SER A 155 -12.21 7.17 53.24
N ALA A 156 -12.16 8.23 54.05
CA ALA A 156 -11.98 9.62 53.61
C ALA A 156 -10.59 9.79 52.92
N ILE A 157 -9.53 9.29 53.56
CA ILE A 157 -8.19 9.32 53.03
C ILE A 157 -8.10 8.54 51.69
N LYS A 158 -8.70 7.35 51.63
CA LYS A 158 -8.72 6.54 50.39
C LYS A 158 -9.44 7.24 49.24
N GLY A 159 -10.59 7.88 49.53
CA GLY A 159 -11.27 8.69 48.52
C GLY A 159 -10.47 9.89 48.07
N ALA A 160 -9.75 10.57 48.97
CA ALA A 160 -8.85 11.64 48.61
C ALA A 160 -7.67 11.16 47.76
N GLN A 161 -7.07 9.97 48.06
CA GLN A 161 -6.08 9.36 47.23
C GLN A 161 -6.59 8.98 45.83
N ASP A 162 -7.84 8.51 45.70
CA ASP A 162 -8.45 8.23 44.40
C ASP A 162 -8.57 9.51 43.54
N ILE A 163 -8.91 10.67 44.17
CA ILE A 163 -8.94 11.98 43.49
C ILE A 163 -7.52 12.37 43.04
N ILE A 164 -6.53 12.23 43.91
CA ILE A 164 -5.13 12.56 43.61
C ILE A 164 -4.63 11.70 42.45
N ALA A 165 -4.88 10.38 42.49
CA ALA A 165 -4.49 9.45 41.44
C ALA A 165 -5.10 9.82 40.07
N GLU A 166 -6.38 10.20 40.03
CA GLU A 166 -7.02 10.66 38.80
C GLU A 166 -6.42 12.00 38.30
N THR A 167 -6.23 12.95 39.22
CA THR A 167 -5.63 14.25 38.87
C THR A 167 -4.23 14.08 38.26
N ILE A 168 -3.40 13.22 38.84
CA ILE A 168 -2.06 12.90 38.30
C ILE A 168 -2.16 12.22 36.93
N SER A 169 -3.16 11.37 36.74
CA SER A 169 -3.34 10.65 35.48
C SER A 169 -3.80 11.56 34.31
N GLU A 170 -4.43 12.68 34.63
CA GLU A 170 -4.92 13.68 33.69
C GLU A 170 -3.96 14.86 33.52
N ASP A 171 -2.95 14.96 34.37
CA ASP A 171 -1.93 16.00 34.25
C ASP A 171 -1.08 15.78 32.99
N GLU A 172 -1.06 16.80 32.13
CA GLU A 172 -0.35 16.76 30.85
C GLU A 172 1.15 16.52 31.02
N ARG A 173 1.76 17.07 32.07
CA ARG A 173 3.20 16.87 32.35
C ARG A 173 3.50 15.42 32.68
N SER A 174 2.66 14.82 33.50
CA SER A 174 2.75 13.39 33.86
C SER A 174 2.61 12.51 32.62
N ARG A 175 1.64 12.77 31.79
CA ARG A 175 1.41 12.06 30.51
C ARG A 175 2.58 12.23 29.57
N GLN A 176 3.05 13.46 29.36
CA GLN A 176 4.20 13.74 28.49
C GLN A 176 5.48 13.12 29.00
N GLN A 177 5.71 13.15 30.33
CA GLN A 177 6.87 12.50 30.95
C GLN A 177 6.85 10.99 30.71
N LEU A 178 5.68 10.36 30.85
CA LEU A 178 5.51 8.93 30.62
C LEU A 178 5.64 8.57 29.15
N ARG A 179 5.05 9.35 28.23
CA ARG A 179 5.26 9.17 26.78
C ARG A 179 6.72 9.22 26.40
N ASN A 180 7.49 10.15 26.99
CA ASN A 180 8.93 10.22 26.77
C ASN A 180 9.66 8.95 27.24
N ALA A 181 9.22 8.37 28.36
CA ALA A 181 9.77 7.09 28.83
C ALA A 181 9.40 5.94 27.88
N PHE A 182 8.14 5.83 27.46
CA PHE A 182 7.69 4.84 26.48
C PHE A 182 8.43 4.98 25.15
N SER A 183 8.54 6.18 24.60
CA SER A 183 9.21 6.42 23.32
C SER A 183 10.69 6.04 23.31
N ARG A 184 11.39 6.23 24.44
CA ARG A 184 12.84 6.01 24.52
C ARG A 184 13.22 4.63 25.02
N GLN A 185 12.45 4.07 25.94
CA GLN A 185 12.86 2.96 26.79
C GLN A 185 11.86 1.80 26.79
N ALA A 186 10.67 1.92 26.16
CA ALA A 186 9.70 0.83 26.19
C ALA A 186 10.22 -0.40 25.45
N PHE A 187 9.93 -1.56 26.06
CA PHE A 187 10.09 -2.86 25.45
C PHE A 187 8.74 -3.39 25.01
N ILE A 188 8.72 -4.07 23.88
CA ILE A 188 7.62 -4.93 23.49
C ILE A 188 7.94 -6.34 23.94
N THR A 189 7.01 -6.94 24.69
CA THR A 189 7.12 -8.32 25.14
C THR A 189 5.98 -9.14 24.60
N SER A 190 6.27 -10.37 24.19
CA SER A 190 5.30 -11.35 23.73
C SER A 190 5.42 -12.63 24.52
N LYS A 191 4.31 -13.14 25.02
CA LYS A 191 4.25 -14.43 25.75
C LYS A 191 3.09 -15.27 25.24
N VAL A 192 3.33 -16.57 25.12
CA VAL A 192 2.28 -17.50 24.73
C VAL A 192 1.22 -17.64 25.82
N VAL A 193 -0.03 -17.74 25.43
CA VAL A 193 -1.13 -18.11 26.32
C VAL A 193 -0.98 -19.61 26.64
N LYS A 194 -0.61 -19.94 27.86
CA LYS A 194 -0.26 -21.30 28.29
C LYS A 194 -1.25 -22.38 27.83
N ALA A 195 -2.54 -22.10 27.86
CA ALA A 195 -3.58 -23.03 27.42
C ALA A 195 -3.59 -23.36 25.94
N LYS A 196 -2.88 -22.59 25.12
CA LYS A 196 -2.81 -22.74 23.66
C LYS A 196 -1.41 -23.11 23.14
N ALA A 197 -0.43 -23.23 24.02
CA ALA A 197 0.98 -23.41 23.64
C ALA A 197 1.24 -24.64 22.77
N ASP A 198 0.48 -25.71 22.97
CA ASP A 198 0.66 -27.02 22.32
C ASP A 198 -0.30 -27.19 21.10
N SER A 199 -1.04 -26.16 20.70
CA SER A 199 -1.93 -26.24 19.54
C SER A 199 -1.16 -26.13 18.22
N ASP A 200 -1.60 -26.81 17.18
CA ASP A 200 -1.01 -26.74 15.84
C ASP A 200 -1.04 -25.29 15.28
N GLU A 201 -2.08 -24.54 15.63
CA GLU A 201 -2.23 -23.13 15.24
C GLU A 201 -1.18 -22.22 15.90
N ALA A 202 -0.69 -22.59 17.11
CA ALA A 202 0.33 -21.84 17.82
C ALA A 202 1.73 -22.06 17.25
N ALA A 203 2.00 -23.17 16.59
CA ALA A 203 3.31 -23.54 16.08
C ALA A 203 3.93 -22.44 15.18
N LYS A 204 3.11 -21.75 14.37
CA LYS A 204 3.54 -20.64 13.50
C LYS A 204 4.02 -19.40 14.27
N TYR A 205 3.72 -19.30 15.57
CA TYR A 205 4.13 -18.19 16.44
C TYR A 205 5.20 -18.59 17.46
N SER A 206 5.77 -19.77 17.35
CA SER A 206 6.74 -20.32 18.32
C SER A 206 7.93 -19.41 18.59
N ASP A 207 8.38 -18.68 17.58
CA ASP A 207 9.47 -17.71 17.70
C ASP A 207 9.12 -16.52 18.63
N TYR A 208 7.83 -16.29 18.91
CA TYR A 208 7.31 -15.21 19.76
C TYR A 208 6.71 -15.67 21.08
N PHE A 209 6.89 -16.94 21.48
CA PHE A 209 6.34 -17.47 22.72
C PHE A 209 6.95 -16.86 23.98
N ASP A 210 8.20 -16.43 23.89
CA ASP A 210 8.91 -15.66 24.91
C ASP A 210 9.87 -14.70 24.21
N TRP A 211 9.35 -13.56 23.79
CA TRP A 211 10.08 -12.55 23.02
C TRP A 211 10.11 -11.22 23.74
N GLU A 212 11.26 -10.57 23.75
CA GLU A 212 11.43 -9.22 24.27
C GLU A 212 12.44 -8.43 23.42
N GLU A 213 12.07 -7.22 23.02
CA GLU A 213 12.98 -6.28 22.35
C GLU A 213 12.57 -4.82 22.61
N PRO A 214 13.50 -3.84 22.47
CA PRO A 214 13.14 -2.43 22.49
C PRO A 214 12.13 -2.09 21.39
N LEU A 215 11.00 -1.46 21.75
CA LEU A 215 9.91 -1.12 20.80
C LEU A 215 10.43 -0.36 19.58
N LYS A 216 11.35 0.58 19.76
CA LYS A 216 11.95 1.38 18.66
C LYS A 216 12.80 0.56 17.67
N ARG A 217 13.18 -0.67 18.00
CA ARG A 217 13.93 -1.60 17.14
C ARG A 217 13.05 -2.70 16.57
N CYS A 218 11.81 -2.82 17.04
CA CYS A 218 10.88 -3.81 16.54
C CYS A 218 10.52 -3.46 15.10
N SER A 219 10.80 -4.38 14.19
CA SER A 219 10.45 -4.21 12.77
C SER A 219 8.95 -4.42 12.56
N SER A 220 8.40 -3.75 11.54
CA SER A 220 6.97 -3.77 11.25
C SER A 220 6.42 -5.18 11.05
N HIS A 221 7.15 -6.04 10.33
CA HIS A 221 6.70 -7.43 10.11
C HIS A 221 6.63 -8.25 11.40
N ARG A 222 7.59 -8.07 12.34
CA ARG A 222 7.53 -8.76 13.66
C ARG A 222 6.36 -8.24 14.49
N LEU A 223 6.18 -6.92 14.51
CA LEU A 223 5.04 -6.33 15.20
C LEU A 223 3.72 -6.87 14.67
N LEU A 224 3.55 -6.89 13.34
CA LEU A 224 2.34 -7.41 12.71
C LEU A 224 2.14 -8.91 12.98
N ALA A 225 3.21 -9.71 12.95
CA ALA A 225 3.15 -11.13 13.32
C ALA A 225 2.68 -11.34 14.77
N MET A 226 3.26 -10.60 15.72
CA MET A 226 2.86 -10.66 17.12
C MET A 226 1.42 -10.20 17.33
N ARG A 227 1.00 -9.10 16.67
CA ARG A 227 -0.39 -8.60 16.74
C ARG A 227 -1.40 -9.57 16.14
N ARG A 228 -1.06 -10.27 15.08
CA ARG A 228 -1.88 -11.36 14.54
C ARG A 228 -2.03 -12.49 15.59
N GLY A 229 -0.93 -12.93 16.18
CA GLY A 229 -0.97 -13.94 17.24
C GLY A 229 -1.78 -13.51 18.47
N GLU A 230 -1.78 -12.22 18.80
CA GLU A 230 -2.61 -11.64 19.85
C GLU A 230 -4.10 -11.66 19.46
N SER A 231 -4.44 -11.25 18.24
CA SER A 231 -5.83 -11.25 17.75
C SER A 231 -6.42 -12.67 17.66
N GLU A 232 -5.60 -13.67 17.34
CA GLU A 232 -5.97 -15.10 17.39
C GLU A 232 -6.01 -15.67 18.84
N GLY A 233 -5.65 -14.85 19.83
CA GLY A 233 -5.63 -15.20 21.25
C GLY A 233 -4.57 -16.23 21.62
N ILE A 234 -3.49 -16.35 20.83
CA ILE A 234 -2.35 -17.25 21.04
C ILE A 234 -1.26 -16.54 21.84
N LEU A 235 -1.00 -15.29 21.53
CA LEU A 235 0.00 -14.46 22.20
C LEU A 235 -0.66 -13.43 23.12
N ARG A 236 0.09 -12.98 24.10
CA ARG A 236 -0.21 -11.80 24.91
C ARG A 236 0.93 -10.81 24.73
N ILE A 237 0.60 -9.62 24.26
CA ILE A 237 1.57 -8.57 23.99
C ILE A 237 1.46 -7.48 25.04
N SER A 238 2.61 -6.96 25.48
CA SER A 238 2.67 -5.81 26.38
C SER A 238 3.79 -4.85 25.90
N ILE A 239 3.56 -3.55 26.08
CA ILE A 239 4.50 -2.50 25.72
C ILE A 239 4.69 -1.64 26.97
N THR A 240 5.84 -1.76 27.62
CA THR A 240 6.12 -1.03 28.87
C THR A 240 7.56 -0.58 28.96
N PRO A 241 7.84 0.61 29.54
CA PRO A 241 9.18 0.94 30.03
C PRO A 241 9.44 0.22 31.36
N ASP A 242 10.59 0.47 31.95
CA ASP A 242 10.85 0.09 33.34
C ASP A 242 9.88 0.81 34.30
N ASP A 243 9.07 0.02 35.01
CA ASP A 243 8.03 0.54 35.88
C ASP A 243 8.61 1.29 37.10
N GLU A 244 9.73 0.80 37.66
CA GLU A 244 10.35 1.42 38.84
C GLU A 244 10.92 2.80 38.49
N GLU A 245 11.59 2.90 37.35
CA GLU A 245 12.14 4.17 36.86
C GLU A 245 11.00 5.17 36.53
N ALA A 246 9.94 4.71 35.87
CA ALA A 246 8.79 5.55 35.52
C ALA A 246 8.10 6.11 36.77
N VAL A 247 7.80 5.26 37.75
CA VAL A 247 7.20 5.66 39.04
C VAL A 247 8.12 6.58 39.81
N SER A 248 9.43 6.27 39.87
CA SER A 248 10.41 7.12 40.57
C SER A 248 10.46 8.55 39.98
N ARG A 249 10.34 8.68 38.67
CA ARG A 249 10.28 10.01 38.01
C ARG A 249 9.01 10.77 38.36
N LEU A 250 7.85 10.13 38.40
CA LEU A 250 6.58 10.73 38.82
C LEU A 250 6.63 11.14 40.31
N LYS A 251 7.14 10.28 41.18
CA LYS A 251 7.30 10.61 42.62
C LYS A 251 8.11 11.87 42.83
N ARG A 252 9.24 12.04 42.11
CA ARG A 252 10.08 13.25 42.20
C ARG A 252 9.33 14.53 41.88
N HIS A 253 8.25 14.44 41.11
CA HIS A 253 7.45 15.61 40.75
C HIS A 253 6.37 15.92 41.80
N TYR A 254 5.79 14.92 42.44
CA TYR A 254 4.62 15.09 43.34
C TYR A 254 4.94 14.96 44.83
N VAL A 255 6.04 14.34 45.20
CA VAL A 255 6.40 14.09 46.60
C VAL A 255 7.51 15.02 47.06
N TYR A 256 7.18 15.93 47.97
CA TYR A 256 8.10 17.01 48.39
C TYR A 256 8.81 16.74 49.71
N GLY A 257 8.55 15.67 50.38
CA GLY A 257 9.20 15.35 51.64
C GLY A 257 8.72 14.06 52.30
N ASN A 258 9.43 13.67 53.38
CA ASN A 258 9.09 12.47 54.14
C ASN A 258 8.06 12.79 55.25
N THR A 259 6.92 13.39 54.87
CA THR A 259 5.80 13.68 55.77
C THR A 259 4.75 12.57 55.68
N PRO A 260 3.84 12.41 56.70
CA PRO A 260 2.75 11.46 56.59
C PRO A 260 1.85 11.72 55.33
N CYS A 261 1.59 12.98 54.97
CA CYS A 261 0.94 13.32 53.71
C CYS A 261 1.73 12.89 52.50
N GLY A 262 3.07 13.09 52.52
CA GLY A 262 3.95 12.74 51.42
C GLY A 262 3.88 11.23 51.11
N ARG A 263 3.78 10.38 52.11
CA ARG A 263 3.59 8.92 51.93
C ARG A 263 2.25 8.58 51.27
N LEU A 264 1.15 9.26 51.66
CA LEU A 264 -0.17 9.03 51.06
C LEU A 264 -0.20 9.53 49.61
N VAL A 265 0.48 10.64 49.31
CA VAL A 265 0.64 11.12 47.93
C VAL A 265 1.50 10.14 47.13
N GLU A 266 2.56 9.59 47.70
CA GLU A 266 3.40 8.58 47.08
C GLU A 266 2.58 7.34 46.68
N GLU A 267 1.76 6.82 47.59
CA GLU A 267 0.84 5.72 47.33
C GLU A 267 -0.17 6.05 46.21
N ALA A 268 -0.70 7.29 46.22
CA ALA A 268 -1.60 7.75 45.17
C ALA A 268 -0.92 7.87 43.80
N VAL A 269 0.36 8.27 43.74
CA VAL A 269 1.17 8.27 42.53
C VAL A 269 1.34 6.85 41.98
N GLU A 270 1.66 5.89 42.86
CA GLU A 270 1.81 4.48 42.45
C GLU A 270 0.48 3.88 41.93
N ASP A 271 -0.64 4.14 42.61
CA ASP A 271 -1.96 3.68 42.18
C ASP A 271 -2.36 4.35 40.86
N GLY A 272 -2.18 5.66 40.76
CA GLY A 272 -2.42 6.44 39.54
C GLY A 272 -1.61 5.95 38.35
N TYR A 273 -0.34 5.61 38.56
CA TYR A 273 0.49 5.02 37.51
C TYR A 273 -0.03 3.64 37.09
N LYS A 274 -0.15 2.71 38.06
CA LYS A 274 -0.48 1.31 37.75
C LYS A 274 -1.88 1.14 37.17
N ARG A 275 -2.85 1.86 37.69
CA ARG A 275 -4.26 1.70 37.37
C ARG A 275 -4.76 2.58 36.23
N LEU A 276 -4.20 3.78 36.04
CA LEU A 276 -4.71 4.78 35.12
C LEU A 276 -3.70 5.17 34.04
N LEU A 277 -2.52 5.67 34.38
CA LEU A 277 -1.56 6.21 33.43
C LEU A 277 -0.96 5.12 32.54
N LYS A 278 -0.37 4.07 33.14
CA LYS A 278 0.32 3.02 32.39
C LYS A 278 -0.61 2.34 31.37
N PRO A 279 -1.83 1.86 31.73
CA PRO A 279 -2.71 1.23 30.76
C PRO A 279 -3.15 2.19 29.64
N SER A 280 -3.34 3.48 29.96
CA SER A 280 -3.71 4.50 28.98
C SER A 280 -2.60 4.72 27.97
N ILE A 281 -1.36 4.94 28.44
CA ILE A 281 -0.21 5.20 27.56
C ILE A 281 0.23 3.93 26.83
N GLU A 282 0.13 2.74 27.46
CA GLU A 282 0.38 1.47 26.80
C GLU A 282 -0.57 1.26 25.60
N THR A 283 -1.86 1.55 25.77
CA THR A 283 -2.85 1.50 24.68
C THR A 283 -2.50 2.51 23.57
N GLU A 284 -2.10 3.72 23.92
CA GLU A 284 -1.65 4.74 22.99
C GLU A 284 -0.44 4.26 22.16
N PHE A 285 0.60 3.74 22.82
CA PHE A 285 1.79 3.23 22.13
C PHE A 285 1.53 1.93 21.35
N ALA A 286 0.59 1.10 21.79
CA ALA A 286 0.11 -0.03 21.03
C ALA A 286 -0.52 0.40 19.71
N ALA A 287 -1.38 1.43 19.73
CA ALA A 287 -1.99 2.01 18.54
C ALA A 287 -0.96 2.69 17.62
N LEU A 288 -0.10 3.56 18.18
CA LEU A 288 0.92 4.28 17.42
C LEU A 288 1.93 3.34 16.74
N SER A 289 2.39 2.30 17.46
CA SER A 289 3.30 1.31 16.88
C SER A 289 2.65 0.50 15.77
N LYS A 290 1.36 0.14 15.95
CA LYS A 290 0.57 -0.57 14.93
C LYS A 290 0.36 0.32 13.69
N GLU A 291 -0.02 1.57 13.86
CA GLU A 291 -0.20 2.53 12.77
C GLU A 291 1.08 2.70 11.95
N LYS A 292 2.21 2.87 12.61
CA LYS A 292 3.52 2.95 11.93
C LYS A 292 3.85 1.68 11.16
N ALA A 293 3.57 0.51 11.74
CA ALA A 293 3.81 -0.77 11.08
C ALA A 293 2.89 -0.95 9.86
N ASP A 294 1.63 -0.52 9.97
CA ASP A 294 0.68 -0.55 8.87
C ASP A 294 1.12 0.35 7.72
N GLU A 295 1.52 1.59 7.99
CA GLU A 295 1.98 2.54 6.97
C GLU A 295 3.22 2.01 6.23
N GLU A 296 4.15 1.42 6.94
CA GLU A 296 5.36 0.82 6.34
C GLU A 296 5.02 -0.40 5.48
N ALA A 297 4.12 -1.28 5.95
CA ALA A 297 3.69 -2.45 5.19
C ALA A 297 2.86 -2.06 3.96
N ILE A 298 1.91 -1.12 4.10
CA ILE A 298 1.09 -0.63 2.99
C ILE A 298 1.95 -0.01 1.90
N ARG A 299 3.00 0.73 2.25
CA ARG A 299 3.94 1.28 1.26
C ARG A 299 4.61 0.18 0.43
N VAL A 300 5.03 -0.92 1.07
CA VAL A 300 5.61 -2.07 0.35
C VAL A 300 4.55 -2.75 -0.53
N PHE A 301 3.33 -2.91 -0.05
CA PHE A 301 2.24 -3.51 -0.82
C PHE A 301 1.87 -2.65 -2.04
N ALA A 302 1.84 -1.33 -1.88
CA ALA A 302 1.62 -0.40 -2.99
C ALA A 302 2.72 -0.50 -4.05
N GLU A 303 3.99 -0.61 -3.63
CA GLU A 303 5.11 -0.79 -4.55
C GLU A 303 5.07 -2.16 -5.25
N ASN A 304 4.75 -3.23 -4.54
CA ASN A 304 4.56 -4.54 -5.16
C ASN A 304 3.42 -4.53 -6.19
N LEU A 305 2.29 -3.88 -5.87
CA LEU A 305 1.20 -3.71 -6.82
C LEU A 305 1.63 -2.89 -8.04
N ARG A 306 2.38 -1.80 -7.84
CA ARG A 306 2.93 -0.98 -8.94
C ARG A 306 3.76 -1.82 -9.91
N GLN A 307 4.63 -2.66 -9.38
CA GLN A 307 5.49 -3.52 -10.19
C GLN A 307 4.68 -4.58 -10.97
N LEU A 308 3.63 -5.15 -10.36
CA LEU A 308 2.71 -6.05 -11.04
C LEU A 308 1.97 -5.36 -12.19
N LEU A 309 1.43 -4.18 -11.96
CA LEU A 309 0.68 -3.41 -12.95
C LEU A 309 1.56 -2.91 -14.10
N LEU A 310 2.80 -2.53 -13.80
CA LEU A 310 3.77 -2.06 -14.78
C LEU A 310 4.63 -3.18 -15.37
N GLY A 311 4.24 -4.44 -15.17
CA GLY A 311 4.86 -5.58 -15.82
C GLY A 311 4.86 -5.44 -17.34
N ALA A 312 5.91 -5.95 -17.99
CA ALA A 312 6.11 -5.84 -19.43
C ALA A 312 4.99 -6.53 -20.23
N PRO A 313 4.28 -5.83 -21.14
CA PRO A 313 3.24 -6.43 -21.95
C PRO A 313 3.83 -7.15 -23.17
N LEU A 314 3.26 -8.30 -23.53
CA LEU A 314 3.56 -8.96 -24.79
C LEU A 314 2.97 -8.21 -26.00
N GLY A 315 1.89 -7.47 -25.76
CA GLY A 315 1.12 -6.78 -26.80
C GLY A 315 0.09 -7.67 -27.49
N GLN A 316 -0.36 -7.22 -28.67
CA GLN A 316 -1.42 -7.86 -29.45
C GLN A 316 -0.89 -9.09 -30.20
N LYS A 317 -0.83 -10.23 -29.53
CA LYS A 317 -0.47 -11.54 -30.11
C LYS A 317 -1.50 -12.59 -29.78
N ARG A 318 -1.51 -13.69 -30.58
CA ARG A 318 -2.38 -14.83 -30.30
C ARG A 318 -1.76 -15.69 -29.21
N VAL A 319 -2.43 -15.80 -28.10
CA VAL A 319 -1.92 -16.40 -26.87
C VAL A 319 -2.69 -17.65 -26.50
N MET A 320 -1.97 -18.69 -26.10
CA MET A 320 -2.54 -19.83 -25.40
C MET A 320 -2.36 -19.62 -23.90
N GLY A 321 -3.46 -19.49 -23.15
CA GLY A 321 -3.46 -19.40 -21.68
C GLY A 321 -3.65 -20.78 -21.07
N ILE A 322 -2.83 -21.15 -20.10
CA ILE A 322 -2.90 -22.41 -19.37
C ILE A 322 -3.01 -22.14 -17.87
N ASP A 323 -4.12 -22.59 -17.29
CA ASP A 323 -4.31 -22.64 -15.83
C ASP A 323 -3.94 -24.06 -15.37
N PRO A 324 -2.76 -24.25 -14.70
CA PRO A 324 -2.24 -25.57 -14.38
C PRO A 324 -3.00 -26.23 -13.21
N GLY A 325 -3.11 -27.56 -13.24
CA GLY A 325 -3.76 -28.30 -12.16
C GLY A 325 -3.56 -29.81 -12.25
N PHE A 326 -3.33 -30.47 -11.10
CA PHE A 326 -3.14 -31.92 -11.03
C PHE A 326 -4.46 -32.67 -11.13
N ARG A 327 -5.39 -32.45 -10.21
CA ARG A 327 -6.64 -33.23 -10.09
C ARG A 327 -7.67 -32.87 -11.15
N THR A 328 -7.88 -31.61 -11.40
CA THR A 328 -8.89 -31.10 -12.32
C THR A 328 -8.38 -30.97 -13.76
N GLY A 329 -7.12 -31.33 -14.01
CA GLY A 329 -6.41 -31.09 -15.27
C GLY A 329 -6.05 -29.63 -15.50
N CYS A 330 -5.22 -29.39 -16.53
CA CYS A 330 -4.86 -28.05 -16.98
C CYS A 330 -5.96 -27.49 -17.88
N LYS A 331 -6.45 -26.29 -17.61
CA LYS A 331 -7.41 -25.60 -18.47
C LYS A 331 -6.64 -24.78 -19.49
N VAL A 332 -6.91 -25.06 -20.76
CA VAL A 332 -6.22 -24.44 -21.90
C VAL A 332 -7.23 -23.58 -22.65
N VAL A 333 -6.88 -22.35 -22.93
CA VAL A 333 -7.64 -21.42 -23.78
C VAL A 333 -6.77 -20.91 -24.91
N CYS A 334 -7.39 -20.66 -26.06
CA CYS A 334 -6.75 -19.99 -27.20
C CYS A 334 -7.39 -18.63 -27.37
N LEU A 335 -6.58 -17.57 -27.38
CA LEU A 335 -7.02 -16.18 -27.51
C LEU A 335 -6.52 -15.59 -28.84
N ASP A 336 -7.32 -14.73 -29.47
CA ASP A 336 -6.89 -13.91 -30.58
C ASP A 336 -6.00 -12.73 -30.12
N ALA A 337 -5.51 -11.92 -31.08
CA ALA A 337 -4.67 -10.78 -30.79
C ALA A 337 -5.39 -9.66 -30.00
N GLN A 338 -6.70 -9.69 -29.87
CA GLN A 338 -7.52 -8.78 -29.07
C GLN A 338 -7.90 -9.36 -27.71
N GLY A 339 -7.47 -10.61 -27.41
CA GLY A 339 -7.80 -11.32 -26.17
C GLY A 339 -9.19 -11.94 -26.14
N ASN A 340 -9.87 -12.11 -27.30
CA ASN A 340 -11.13 -12.81 -27.38
C ASN A 340 -10.89 -14.33 -27.34
N LEU A 341 -11.79 -15.05 -26.66
CA LEU A 341 -11.73 -16.51 -26.58
C LEU A 341 -12.13 -17.16 -27.91
N LEU A 342 -11.20 -17.94 -28.48
CA LEU A 342 -11.41 -18.70 -29.72
C LEU A 342 -11.76 -20.18 -29.45
N HIS A 343 -11.18 -20.75 -28.40
CA HIS A 343 -11.34 -22.16 -28.05
C HIS A 343 -10.88 -22.40 -26.61
N HIS A 344 -11.48 -23.40 -25.97
CA HIS A 344 -10.98 -23.90 -24.68
C HIS A 344 -11.06 -25.43 -24.63
N GLU A 345 -10.18 -26.06 -23.86
CA GLU A 345 -10.11 -27.50 -23.65
C GLU A 345 -9.40 -27.81 -22.33
N ALA A 346 -9.82 -28.89 -21.66
CA ALA A 346 -9.11 -29.39 -20.48
C ALA A 346 -8.19 -30.55 -20.89
N ILE A 347 -6.90 -30.46 -20.51
CA ILE A 347 -5.92 -31.53 -20.77
C ILE A 347 -5.40 -32.11 -19.46
N PHE A 348 -4.94 -33.37 -19.48
CA PHE A 348 -4.55 -34.11 -18.27
C PHE A 348 -3.14 -34.68 -18.40
N PRO A 349 -2.09 -33.84 -18.51
CA PRO A 349 -0.71 -34.31 -18.68
C PRO A 349 -0.06 -34.85 -17.40
N HIS A 350 -0.66 -34.63 -16.24
CA HIS A 350 -0.11 -34.93 -14.92
C HIS A 350 -0.84 -36.05 -14.18
N PRO A 351 -0.21 -36.74 -13.20
CA PRO A 351 -0.91 -37.62 -12.29
C PRO A 351 -2.07 -36.90 -11.53
N PRO A 352 -3.17 -37.60 -11.17
CA PRO A 352 -3.37 -39.06 -11.25
C PRO A 352 -3.80 -39.56 -12.62
N VAL A 353 -4.29 -38.71 -13.54
CA VAL A 353 -4.84 -39.14 -14.83
C VAL A 353 -3.75 -39.50 -15.84
N ASN A 354 -2.69 -38.69 -15.90
CA ASN A 354 -1.44 -38.90 -16.69
C ASN A 354 -1.64 -39.28 -18.17
N LYS A 355 -2.51 -38.57 -18.87
CA LYS A 355 -2.74 -38.74 -20.34
C LYS A 355 -1.80 -37.83 -21.15
N ARG A 356 -0.51 -37.97 -20.94
CA ARG A 356 0.52 -37.06 -21.44
C ARG A 356 0.56 -36.98 -22.99
N THR A 357 0.44 -38.11 -23.70
CA THR A 357 0.44 -38.15 -25.15
C THR A 357 -0.82 -37.50 -25.76
N GLU A 358 -2.00 -37.79 -25.20
CA GLU A 358 -3.27 -37.21 -25.64
C GLU A 358 -3.24 -35.66 -25.45
N ALA A 359 -2.78 -35.21 -24.30
CA ALA A 359 -2.58 -33.78 -23.99
C ALA A 359 -1.60 -33.10 -24.95
N ALA A 360 -0.47 -33.76 -25.29
CA ALA A 360 0.48 -33.25 -26.24
C ALA A 360 -0.10 -33.06 -27.65
N LEU A 361 -0.85 -34.02 -28.13
CA LEU A 361 -1.52 -33.93 -29.43
C LEU A 361 -2.57 -32.79 -29.46
N ALA A 362 -3.32 -32.61 -28.36
CA ALA A 362 -4.27 -31.52 -28.23
C ALA A 362 -3.58 -30.15 -28.30
N VAL A 363 -2.49 -29.96 -27.54
CA VAL A 363 -1.68 -28.72 -27.57
C VAL A 363 -1.11 -28.44 -28.96
N GLN A 364 -0.51 -29.45 -29.62
CA GLN A 364 0.03 -29.31 -31.00
C GLN A 364 -1.07 -28.91 -32.00
N LYS A 365 -2.25 -29.54 -31.91
CA LYS A 365 -3.40 -29.22 -32.76
C LYS A 365 -3.87 -27.78 -32.55
N MET A 366 -3.97 -27.32 -31.30
CA MET A 366 -4.37 -25.95 -30.98
C MET A 366 -3.33 -24.92 -31.47
N ILE A 367 -2.03 -25.17 -31.27
CA ILE A 367 -0.95 -24.28 -31.76
C ILE A 367 -1.07 -24.07 -33.26
N ARG A 368 -1.24 -25.15 -34.04
CA ARG A 368 -1.38 -25.07 -35.52
C ARG A 368 -2.67 -24.40 -35.93
N LYS A 369 -3.81 -24.86 -35.37
CA LYS A 369 -5.15 -24.38 -35.77
C LYS A 369 -5.34 -22.89 -35.52
N PHE A 370 -4.87 -22.39 -34.37
CA PHE A 370 -5.06 -20.99 -33.96
C PHE A 370 -3.82 -20.15 -34.17
N GLN A 371 -2.74 -20.75 -34.72
CA GLN A 371 -1.46 -20.08 -35.00
C GLN A 371 -0.95 -19.32 -33.78
N ILE A 372 -0.83 -20.00 -32.65
CA ILE A 372 -0.42 -19.44 -31.38
C ILE A 372 1.02 -18.92 -31.46
N GLU A 373 1.24 -17.70 -31.02
CA GLU A 373 2.52 -16.99 -31.03
C GLU A 373 3.22 -17.03 -29.66
N ALA A 374 2.45 -17.13 -28.57
CA ALA A 374 2.98 -17.25 -27.22
C ALA A 374 2.09 -18.13 -26.33
N ILE A 375 2.67 -18.73 -25.31
CA ILE A 375 2.00 -19.55 -24.30
C ILE A 375 2.20 -18.91 -22.93
N SER A 376 1.12 -18.65 -22.22
CA SER A 376 1.06 -18.13 -20.86
C SER A 376 0.67 -19.26 -19.90
N ILE A 377 1.51 -19.55 -18.91
CA ILE A 377 1.25 -20.57 -17.88
C ILE A 377 1.12 -19.86 -16.52
N GLY A 378 0.05 -20.12 -15.79
CA GLY A 378 -0.12 -19.62 -14.42
C GLY A 378 0.97 -20.16 -13.49
N ASN A 379 1.41 -19.37 -12.49
CA ASN A 379 2.50 -19.75 -11.59
C ASN A 379 2.04 -20.55 -10.35
N GLY A 380 0.79 -21.03 -10.32
CA GLY A 380 0.27 -21.81 -9.22
C GLY A 380 0.66 -23.28 -9.21
N THR A 381 -0.18 -24.09 -8.57
CA THR A 381 0.05 -25.54 -8.42
C THR A 381 0.22 -26.22 -9.78
N ALA A 382 1.23 -27.09 -9.93
CA ALA A 382 1.58 -27.78 -11.18
C ALA A 382 2.13 -26.89 -12.31
N SER A 383 2.48 -25.63 -12.03
CA SER A 383 3.02 -24.70 -13.04
C SER A 383 4.30 -25.22 -13.70
N ARG A 384 5.23 -25.70 -12.90
CA ARG A 384 6.52 -26.20 -13.36
C ARG A 384 6.37 -27.45 -14.24
N GLU A 385 5.63 -28.42 -13.75
CA GLU A 385 5.37 -29.67 -14.49
C GLU A 385 4.65 -29.38 -15.83
N THR A 386 3.77 -28.37 -15.83
CA THR A 386 3.09 -27.92 -17.05
C THR A 386 4.05 -27.21 -17.99
N ASN A 387 4.97 -26.37 -17.47
CA ASN A 387 6.00 -25.71 -18.27
C ASN A 387 6.94 -26.76 -18.93
N ASP A 388 7.43 -27.73 -18.16
CA ASP A 388 8.27 -28.81 -18.67
C ASP A 388 7.53 -29.65 -19.71
N PHE A 389 6.25 -29.96 -19.45
CA PHE A 389 5.42 -30.66 -20.42
C PHE A 389 5.26 -29.88 -21.73
N VAL A 390 4.98 -28.59 -21.67
CA VAL A 390 4.83 -27.74 -22.88
C VAL A 390 6.16 -27.64 -23.64
N LYS A 391 7.29 -27.47 -22.94
CA LYS A 391 8.62 -27.48 -23.56
C LYS A 391 8.93 -28.82 -24.24
N ASP A 392 8.57 -29.95 -23.64
CA ASP A 392 8.72 -31.27 -24.25
C ASP A 392 7.87 -31.40 -25.53
N VAL A 393 6.65 -30.86 -25.53
CA VAL A 393 5.77 -30.81 -26.71
C VAL A 393 6.42 -30.01 -27.85
N LEU A 394 6.94 -28.80 -27.52
CA LEU A 394 7.57 -27.91 -28.49
C LEU A 394 8.91 -28.47 -29.01
N ALA A 395 9.62 -29.23 -28.18
CA ALA A 395 10.85 -29.95 -28.57
C ALA A 395 10.58 -31.19 -29.45
N GLY A 396 9.32 -31.52 -29.70
CA GLY A 396 8.95 -32.63 -30.58
C GLY A 396 9.01 -34.03 -29.95
N ARG A 397 9.15 -34.15 -28.62
CA ARG A 397 9.21 -35.44 -27.89
C ARG A 397 7.98 -36.33 -28.05
N TYR A 398 6.86 -35.74 -28.49
CA TYR A 398 5.58 -36.41 -28.70
C TYR A 398 5.13 -36.44 -30.18
N ASN A 399 6.07 -36.32 -31.13
CA ASN A 399 5.73 -36.38 -32.55
C ASN A 399 5.39 -37.81 -32.95
N ILE A 400 4.10 -38.09 -33.04
CA ILE A 400 3.55 -39.42 -33.45
C ILE A 400 3.31 -39.47 -34.97
N ASP A 401 3.19 -38.32 -35.63
CA ASP A 401 2.81 -38.21 -37.05
C ASP A 401 4.04 -37.88 -37.94
N THR A 402 4.78 -38.90 -38.28
CA THR A 402 5.97 -38.83 -39.17
C THR A 402 5.64 -38.47 -40.63
N LYS A 403 4.37 -38.29 -40.99
CA LYS A 403 3.92 -38.04 -42.38
C LYS A 403 3.69 -36.56 -42.72
N LYS A 404 3.72 -35.65 -41.77
CA LYS A 404 3.58 -34.21 -42.02
C LYS A 404 4.93 -33.52 -41.78
N THR A 405 5.54 -33.08 -42.85
CA THR A 405 6.82 -32.34 -42.92
C THR A 405 6.72 -30.88 -42.45
N GLU A 406 5.62 -30.44 -41.91
CA GLU A 406 5.51 -29.09 -41.39
C GLU A 406 6.01 -29.06 -39.95
N GLU A 407 7.08 -28.26 -39.71
CA GLU A 407 7.58 -27.99 -38.37
C GLU A 407 6.45 -27.35 -37.51
N LEU A 408 6.37 -27.79 -36.26
CA LEU A 408 5.47 -27.16 -35.29
C LEU A 408 5.94 -25.70 -35.08
N PRO A 409 5.04 -24.69 -35.16
CA PRO A 409 5.38 -23.35 -34.69
C PRO A 409 5.90 -23.43 -33.26
N LYS A 410 6.97 -22.68 -32.95
CA LYS A 410 7.60 -22.65 -31.63
C LYS A 410 7.20 -21.36 -30.90
N PRO A 411 6.01 -21.26 -30.32
CA PRO A 411 5.62 -20.12 -29.53
C PRO A 411 6.55 -19.99 -28.32
N GLN A 412 6.81 -18.73 -27.92
CA GLN A 412 7.53 -18.43 -26.68
C GLN A 412 6.67 -18.81 -25.48
N VAL A 413 7.28 -19.34 -24.41
CA VAL A 413 6.58 -19.78 -23.20
C VAL A 413 6.93 -18.89 -22.04
N PHE A 414 5.91 -18.35 -21.36
CA PHE A 414 6.02 -17.44 -20.23
C PHE A 414 5.24 -17.97 -19.03
N THR A 415 5.81 -17.79 -17.83
CA THR A 415 5.10 -17.99 -16.58
C THR A 415 4.54 -16.65 -16.13
N VAL A 416 3.25 -16.62 -15.74
CA VAL A 416 2.51 -15.41 -15.38
C VAL A 416 1.90 -15.60 -14.00
N SER A 417 1.89 -14.55 -13.17
CA SER A 417 1.21 -14.59 -11.88
C SER A 417 -0.31 -14.82 -12.06
N GLU A 418 -0.86 -15.76 -11.31
CA GLU A 418 -2.30 -16.04 -11.27
C GLU A 418 -3.01 -15.36 -10.07
N ASP A 419 -2.30 -14.52 -9.30
CA ASP A 419 -2.86 -13.83 -8.13
C ASP A 419 -4.14 -13.08 -8.48
N GLY A 420 -5.22 -13.35 -7.73
CA GLY A 420 -6.53 -12.76 -7.98
C GLY A 420 -7.27 -13.28 -9.22
N ALA A 421 -6.72 -14.23 -10.02
CA ALA A 421 -7.43 -14.78 -11.18
C ALA A 421 -8.72 -15.53 -10.77
N SER A 422 -8.71 -16.19 -9.63
CA SER A 422 -9.89 -16.82 -9.05
C SER A 422 -10.98 -15.81 -8.64
N VAL A 423 -10.56 -14.64 -8.12
CA VAL A 423 -11.47 -13.54 -7.77
C VAL A 423 -12.09 -12.95 -9.04
N TYR A 424 -11.28 -12.70 -10.08
CA TYR A 424 -11.79 -12.26 -11.38
C TYR A 424 -12.80 -13.26 -11.94
N SER A 425 -12.45 -14.53 -12.01
CA SER A 425 -13.29 -15.56 -12.63
C SER A 425 -14.69 -15.70 -11.99
N ALA A 426 -14.79 -15.46 -10.68
CA ALA A 426 -16.03 -15.43 -9.93
C ALA A 426 -16.76 -14.07 -9.97
N SER A 427 -16.13 -13.01 -10.46
CA SER A 427 -16.66 -11.64 -10.47
C SER A 427 -17.84 -11.47 -11.41
N LYS A 428 -18.61 -10.40 -11.20
CA LYS A 428 -19.65 -9.98 -12.15
C LYS A 428 -19.04 -9.62 -13.52
N ILE A 429 -17.88 -8.99 -13.52
CA ILE A 429 -17.16 -8.57 -14.73
C ILE A 429 -16.88 -9.77 -15.63
N ALA A 430 -16.32 -10.84 -15.05
CA ALA A 430 -16.02 -12.05 -15.82
C ALA A 430 -17.28 -12.76 -16.32
N ARG A 431 -18.38 -12.72 -15.55
CA ARG A 431 -19.68 -13.26 -15.99
C ARG A 431 -20.28 -12.46 -17.15
N ASP A 432 -20.12 -11.14 -17.12
CA ASP A 432 -20.63 -10.27 -18.19
C ASP A 432 -19.77 -10.39 -19.46
N GLU A 433 -18.43 -10.62 -19.34
CA GLU A 433 -17.53 -10.85 -20.46
C GLU A 433 -17.71 -12.25 -21.09
N PHE A 434 -17.96 -13.27 -20.27
CA PHE A 434 -18.06 -14.69 -20.67
C PHE A 434 -19.26 -15.36 -19.98
N PRO A 435 -20.51 -15.02 -20.39
CA PRO A 435 -21.70 -15.53 -19.71
C PRO A 435 -21.85 -17.05 -19.83
N ASP A 436 -21.42 -17.65 -20.94
CA ASP A 436 -21.58 -19.06 -21.25
C ASP A 436 -20.43 -19.96 -20.75
N GLU A 437 -19.38 -19.35 -20.19
CA GLU A 437 -18.17 -20.05 -19.74
C GLU A 437 -18.17 -20.27 -18.22
N ASP A 438 -17.52 -21.34 -17.76
CA ASP A 438 -17.37 -21.60 -16.35
C ASP A 438 -16.21 -20.80 -15.72
N VAL A 439 -16.13 -20.84 -14.38
CA VAL A 439 -15.11 -20.08 -13.62
C VAL A 439 -13.67 -20.49 -13.98
N THR A 440 -13.44 -21.75 -14.36
CA THR A 440 -12.09 -22.26 -14.67
C THR A 440 -11.61 -21.75 -16.02
N VAL A 441 -12.50 -21.68 -17.01
CA VAL A 441 -12.22 -21.11 -18.33
C VAL A 441 -11.95 -19.60 -18.22
N ARG A 442 -12.78 -18.88 -17.46
CA ARG A 442 -12.56 -17.44 -17.18
C ARG A 442 -11.21 -17.18 -16.52
N GLY A 443 -10.78 -18.05 -15.58
CA GLY A 443 -9.46 -18.00 -14.95
C GLY A 443 -8.32 -18.13 -15.96
N ALA A 444 -8.40 -19.15 -16.82
CA ALA A 444 -7.39 -19.37 -17.86
C ALA A 444 -7.34 -18.23 -18.89
N VAL A 445 -8.49 -17.63 -19.25
CA VAL A 445 -8.55 -16.41 -20.09
C VAL A 445 -7.81 -15.25 -19.42
N SER A 446 -8.02 -15.03 -18.13
CA SER A 446 -7.31 -13.98 -17.39
C SER A 446 -5.81 -14.20 -17.40
N ILE A 447 -5.33 -15.43 -17.19
CA ILE A 447 -3.91 -15.79 -17.26
C ILE A 447 -3.32 -15.45 -18.64
N GLY A 448 -4.04 -15.79 -19.72
CA GLY A 448 -3.63 -15.45 -21.08
C GLY A 448 -3.56 -13.94 -21.34
N ARG A 449 -4.59 -13.20 -20.93
CA ARG A 449 -4.68 -11.75 -21.11
C ARG A 449 -3.65 -10.96 -20.28
N ARG A 450 -3.26 -11.48 -19.10
CA ARG A 450 -2.18 -10.87 -18.29
C ARG A 450 -0.83 -10.87 -18.99
N LEU A 451 -0.55 -11.88 -19.81
CA LEU A 451 0.63 -11.88 -20.65
C LEU A 451 0.53 -10.81 -21.74
N MET A 452 -0.67 -10.61 -22.31
CA MET A 452 -0.87 -9.60 -23.35
C MET A 452 -0.71 -8.18 -22.79
N ASP A 453 -1.40 -7.88 -21.68
CA ASP A 453 -1.27 -6.60 -20.95
C ASP A 453 -1.68 -6.77 -19.48
N PRO A 454 -0.70 -6.83 -18.54
CA PRO A 454 -0.97 -6.99 -17.11
C PRO A 454 -1.87 -5.88 -16.56
N LEU A 455 -1.59 -4.62 -16.92
CA LEU A 455 -2.35 -3.47 -16.43
C LEU A 455 -3.82 -3.56 -16.85
N ALA A 456 -4.08 -3.79 -18.14
CA ALA A 456 -5.44 -3.83 -18.67
C ALA A 456 -6.29 -4.94 -18.06
N GLU A 457 -5.68 -6.05 -17.64
CA GLU A 457 -6.40 -7.17 -17.02
C GLU A 457 -6.53 -7.00 -15.49
N LEU A 458 -5.46 -6.61 -14.79
CA LEU A 458 -5.46 -6.51 -13.34
C LEU A 458 -6.37 -5.41 -12.80
N VAL A 459 -6.62 -4.33 -13.54
CA VAL A 459 -7.57 -3.27 -13.13
C VAL A 459 -9.03 -3.74 -13.04
N LYS A 460 -9.36 -4.94 -13.55
CA LYS A 460 -10.68 -5.56 -13.42
C LYS A 460 -10.92 -6.20 -12.05
N ILE A 461 -9.85 -6.36 -11.26
CA ILE A 461 -9.86 -6.99 -9.94
C ILE A 461 -9.78 -5.88 -8.89
N ASP A 462 -10.52 -6.02 -7.78
CA ASP A 462 -10.30 -5.14 -6.62
C ASP A 462 -8.83 -5.26 -6.18
N PRO A 463 -8.06 -4.16 -6.13
CA PRO A 463 -6.63 -4.20 -5.79
C PRO A 463 -6.33 -4.93 -4.48
N LYS A 464 -7.24 -4.88 -3.50
CA LYS A 464 -7.13 -5.64 -2.24
C LYS A 464 -7.19 -7.16 -2.42
N SER A 465 -7.71 -7.64 -3.54
CA SER A 465 -7.81 -9.07 -3.86
C SER A 465 -6.59 -9.59 -4.61
N ILE A 466 -5.64 -8.72 -4.96
CA ILE A 466 -4.35 -9.09 -5.53
C ILE A 466 -3.38 -9.38 -4.37
N GLY A 467 -2.69 -10.51 -4.42
CA GLY A 467 -1.70 -10.89 -3.42
C GLY A 467 -0.44 -10.02 -3.54
N VAL A 468 -0.29 -9.04 -2.66
CA VAL A 468 0.83 -8.10 -2.68
C VAL A 468 1.71 -8.16 -1.43
N GLY A 469 1.35 -9.01 -0.45
CA GLY A 469 2.17 -9.21 0.74
C GLY A 469 1.55 -10.06 1.84
N GLN A 470 2.40 -10.65 2.68
CA GLN A 470 2.03 -11.66 3.69
C GLN A 470 1.04 -11.14 4.76
N TYR A 471 1.15 -9.85 5.14
CA TYR A 471 0.33 -9.24 6.20
C TYR A 471 -0.75 -8.30 5.67
N GLN A 472 -1.13 -8.46 4.40
CA GLN A 472 -2.10 -7.59 3.72
C GLN A 472 -3.45 -7.51 4.45
N HIS A 473 -3.89 -8.60 5.10
CA HIS A 473 -5.16 -8.65 5.83
C HIS A 473 -5.06 -8.15 7.29
N ASP A 474 -3.85 -7.89 7.80
CA ASP A 474 -3.62 -7.47 9.19
C ASP A 474 -3.44 -5.97 9.36
N VAL A 475 -3.21 -5.25 8.28
CA VAL A 475 -3.09 -3.78 8.27
C VAL A 475 -4.45 -3.10 8.24
N ASP A 476 -4.49 -1.79 8.48
CA ASP A 476 -5.70 -0.99 8.32
C ASP A 476 -6.25 -1.10 6.89
N GLN A 477 -7.45 -1.68 6.77
CA GLN A 477 -8.06 -2.00 5.48
C GLN A 477 -8.54 -0.76 4.71
N THR A 478 -8.81 0.35 5.39
CA THR A 478 -9.20 1.61 4.75
C THR A 478 -7.99 2.31 4.16
N LYS A 479 -6.92 2.44 4.94
CA LYS A 479 -5.63 2.97 4.47
C LYS A 479 -5.06 2.11 3.33
N LEU A 480 -5.13 0.79 3.46
CA LEU A 480 -4.69 -0.14 2.40
C LEU A 480 -5.45 0.11 1.10
N LYS A 481 -6.78 0.13 1.15
CA LYS A 481 -7.60 0.35 -0.05
C LYS A 481 -7.24 1.68 -0.71
N HIS A 482 -7.15 2.75 0.05
CA HIS A 482 -6.80 4.08 -0.46
C HIS A 482 -5.43 4.07 -1.18
N ALA A 483 -4.40 3.51 -0.56
CA ALA A 483 -3.06 3.45 -1.13
C ALA A 483 -3.01 2.58 -2.41
N LEU A 484 -3.72 1.45 -2.43
CA LEU A 484 -3.77 0.58 -3.61
C LEU A 484 -4.55 1.22 -4.76
N ASP A 485 -5.69 1.87 -4.49
CA ASP A 485 -6.48 2.60 -5.51
C ASP A 485 -5.65 3.75 -6.11
N GLN A 486 -4.95 4.53 -5.31
CA GLN A 486 -4.01 5.57 -5.78
C GLN A 486 -2.89 4.98 -6.65
N THR A 487 -2.37 3.81 -6.28
CA THR A 487 -1.33 3.12 -7.07
C THR A 487 -1.84 2.72 -8.44
N VAL A 488 -3.06 2.17 -8.53
CA VAL A 488 -3.69 1.82 -9.81
C VAL A 488 -3.87 3.07 -10.67
N GLU A 489 -4.43 4.15 -10.10
CA GLU A 489 -4.63 5.42 -10.81
C GLU A 489 -3.31 5.99 -11.35
N SER A 490 -2.27 6.02 -10.51
CA SER A 490 -0.93 6.47 -10.91
C SER A 490 -0.37 5.63 -12.06
N CYS A 491 -0.44 4.30 -12.01
CA CYS A 491 0.05 3.40 -13.05
C CYS A 491 -0.70 3.59 -14.38
N VAL A 492 -2.03 3.67 -14.35
CA VAL A 492 -2.86 3.87 -15.56
C VAL A 492 -2.52 5.19 -16.26
N ASN A 493 -2.38 6.27 -15.48
CA ASN A 493 -2.08 7.59 -16.03
C ASN A 493 -0.60 7.72 -16.46
N ALA A 494 0.34 7.01 -15.82
CA ALA A 494 1.74 6.97 -16.24
C ALA A 494 1.91 6.29 -17.61
N VAL A 495 1.24 5.15 -17.83
CA VAL A 495 1.29 4.41 -19.10
C VAL A 495 0.54 5.14 -20.22
N GLY A 496 -0.60 5.75 -19.87
CA GLY A 496 -1.55 6.29 -20.84
C GLY A 496 -2.43 5.20 -21.46
N VAL A 497 -3.61 5.57 -21.92
CA VAL A 497 -4.66 4.62 -22.28
C VAL A 497 -5.11 4.81 -23.72
N ASN A 498 -5.13 3.75 -24.52
CA ASN A 498 -5.69 3.78 -25.86
C ASN A 498 -7.22 3.91 -25.80
N LEU A 499 -7.74 5.05 -26.25
CA LEU A 499 -9.15 5.40 -26.18
C LEU A 499 -10.06 4.43 -26.94
N ASN A 500 -9.53 3.82 -28.02
CA ASN A 500 -10.31 2.95 -28.90
C ASN A 500 -10.33 1.46 -28.48
N THR A 501 -9.37 1.03 -27.66
CA THR A 501 -9.28 -0.38 -27.26
C THR A 501 -9.53 -0.61 -25.76
N ALA A 502 -9.40 0.43 -24.94
CA ALA A 502 -9.52 0.32 -23.50
C ALA A 502 -10.91 -0.14 -23.05
N SER A 503 -10.92 -1.00 -22.04
CA SER A 503 -12.15 -1.40 -21.35
C SER A 503 -12.72 -0.26 -20.49
N GLN A 504 -13.99 -0.35 -20.14
CA GLN A 504 -14.58 0.57 -19.15
C GLN A 504 -13.80 0.57 -17.84
N HIS A 505 -13.30 -0.59 -17.41
CA HIS A 505 -12.60 -0.77 -16.15
C HIS A 505 -11.22 -0.09 -16.14
N LEU A 506 -10.52 -0.05 -17.29
CA LEU A 506 -9.29 0.69 -17.43
C LEU A 506 -9.54 2.20 -17.50
N LEU A 507 -10.54 2.62 -18.26
CA LEU A 507 -10.90 4.04 -18.43
C LEU A 507 -11.33 4.71 -17.12
N MET A 508 -11.95 3.98 -16.18
CA MET A 508 -12.41 4.59 -14.93
C MET A 508 -11.28 5.10 -14.02
N TYR A 509 -10.05 4.61 -14.21
CA TYR A 509 -8.85 5.07 -13.50
C TYR A 509 -8.10 6.20 -14.22
N VAL A 510 -8.54 6.59 -15.42
CA VAL A 510 -7.99 7.76 -16.09
C VAL A 510 -8.42 9.02 -15.34
N SER A 511 -7.47 9.92 -15.10
CA SER A 511 -7.68 11.20 -14.42
C SER A 511 -8.96 11.91 -14.92
N GLY A 512 -9.82 12.30 -14.00
CA GLY A 512 -11.08 13.02 -14.29
C GLY A 512 -12.21 12.20 -14.90
N LEU A 513 -12.04 10.88 -15.10
CA LEU A 513 -13.11 10.04 -15.67
C LEU A 513 -13.79 9.22 -14.56
N GLY A 514 -14.04 8.61 -13.95
CA GLY A 514 -14.79 7.76 -13.03
C GLY A 514 -15.73 6.80 -13.79
N PRO A 515 -16.42 5.91 -13.07
CA PRO A 515 -17.18 4.81 -13.68
C PRO A 515 -18.23 5.24 -14.71
N THR A 516 -18.94 6.33 -14.43
CA THR A 516 -20.02 6.82 -15.31
C THR A 516 -19.48 7.35 -16.64
N LEU A 517 -18.42 8.16 -16.61
CA LEU A 517 -17.83 8.73 -17.82
C LEU A 517 -17.10 7.64 -18.63
N ALA A 518 -16.42 6.71 -17.96
CA ALA A 518 -15.80 5.56 -18.61
C ALA A 518 -16.83 4.72 -19.39
N LYS A 519 -17.99 4.46 -18.80
CA LYS A 519 -19.10 3.78 -19.47
C LYS A 519 -19.61 4.59 -20.67
N ASN A 520 -19.84 5.88 -20.50
CA ASN A 520 -20.33 6.75 -21.58
C ASN A 520 -19.37 6.80 -22.76
N ILE A 521 -18.05 6.77 -22.53
CA ILE A 521 -17.02 6.70 -23.57
C ILE A 521 -17.15 5.39 -24.36
N VAL A 522 -17.28 4.26 -23.67
CA VAL A 522 -17.42 2.93 -24.31
C VAL A 522 -18.72 2.86 -25.12
N ASP A 523 -19.84 3.35 -24.57
CA ASP A 523 -21.13 3.39 -25.25
C ASP A 523 -21.06 4.31 -26.48
N TYR A 524 -20.50 5.50 -26.37
CA TYR A 524 -20.29 6.42 -27.48
C TYR A 524 -19.47 5.78 -28.61
N ARG A 525 -18.38 5.10 -28.28
CA ARG A 525 -17.51 4.38 -29.22
C ARG A 525 -18.28 3.27 -29.97
N ARG A 526 -19.13 2.54 -29.24
CA ARG A 526 -19.97 1.48 -29.83
C ARG A 526 -20.99 2.04 -30.82
N GLU A 527 -21.57 3.19 -30.54
CA GLU A 527 -22.62 3.81 -31.35
C GLU A 527 -22.10 4.63 -32.55
N ASN A 528 -20.96 5.31 -32.36
CA ASN A 528 -20.42 6.27 -33.33
C ASN A 528 -19.12 5.81 -34.01
N GLY A 529 -18.62 4.63 -33.66
CA GLY A 529 -17.34 4.12 -34.16
C GLY A 529 -16.13 4.65 -33.38
N ALA A 530 -14.94 4.31 -33.84
CA ALA A 530 -13.69 4.68 -33.22
C ALA A 530 -13.45 6.20 -33.20
N PHE A 531 -12.87 6.69 -32.10
CA PHE A 531 -12.43 8.06 -32.01
C PHE A 531 -11.27 8.33 -32.98
N THR A 532 -11.34 9.43 -33.72
CA THR A 532 -10.29 9.88 -34.65
C THR A 532 -9.55 11.13 -34.15
N SER A 533 -10.06 11.74 -33.07
CA SER A 533 -9.43 12.89 -32.42
C SER A 533 -9.86 12.98 -30.93
N ARG A 534 -9.01 13.53 -30.08
CA ARG A 534 -9.34 13.85 -28.70
C ARG A 534 -10.50 14.84 -28.57
N ALA A 535 -10.65 15.74 -29.53
CA ALA A 535 -11.75 16.71 -29.55
C ALA A 535 -13.14 16.06 -29.55
N GLN A 536 -13.28 14.84 -30.09
CA GLN A 536 -14.54 14.11 -30.09
C GLN A 536 -15.00 13.69 -28.69
N LEU A 537 -14.11 13.62 -27.70
CA LEU A 537 -14.48 13.40 -26.30
C LEU A 537 -15.51 14.42 -25.78
N LYS A 538 -15.46 15.65 -26.27
CA LYS A 538 -16.44 16.72 -25.94
C LYS A 538 -17.87 16.40 -26.37
N LYS A 539 -18.07 15.38 -27.23
CA LYS A 539 -19.37 14.90 -27.66
C LYS A 539 -19.91 13.76 -26.80
N VAL A 540 -19.08 13.20 -25.92
CA VAL A 540 -19.50 12.13 -25.01
C VAL A 540 -20.46 12.69 -23.95
N PRO A 541 -21.62 12.06 -23.72
CA PRO A 541 -22.60 12.52 -22.74
C PRO A 541 -21.99 12.71 -21.34
N ARG A 542 -22.28 13.83 -20.70
CA ARG A 542 -21.81 14.22 -19.36
C ARG A 542 -20.30 14.48 -19.22
N LEU A 543 -19.51 14.38 -20.29
CA LEU A 543 -18.11 14.72 -20.28
C LEU A 543 -17.95 16.23 -20.47
N GLY A 544 -17.94 16.96 -19.34
CA GLY A 544 -17.82 18.42 -19.32
C GLY A 544 -16.38 18.92 -19.53
N PRO A 545 -16.20 20.26 -19.62
CA PRO A 545 -14.89 20.86 -19.86
C PRO A 545 -13.82 20.46 -18.84
N SER A 546 -14.17 20.40 -17.56
CA SER A 546 -13.23 20.01 -16.49
C SER A 546 -12.76 18.56 -16.64
N ALA A 547 -13.69 17.62 -16.91
CA ALA A 547 -13.35 16.22 -17.14
C ALA A 547 -12.47 16.05 -18.40
N PHE A 548 -12.81 16.78 -19.50
CA PHE A 548 -11.99 16.81 -20.71
C PHE A 548 -10.57 17.30 -20.43
N GLN A 549 -10.44 18.40 -19.70
CA GLN A 549 -9.13 18.95 -19.33
C GLN A 549 -8.28 17.93 -18.55
N GLN A 550 -8.88 17.23 -17.59
CA GLN A 550 -8.14 16.28 -16.79
C GLN A 550 -7.79 14.98 -17.52
N CYS A 551 -8.65 14.47 -18.41
CA CYS A 551 -8.43 13.15 -19.02
C CYS A 551 -7.68 13.20 -20.35
N ALA A 552 -7.80 14.28 -21.13
CA ALA A 552 -7.38 14.31 -22.53
C ALA A 552 -5.89 14.00 -22.73
N GLY A 553 -5.01 14.48 -21.84
CA GLY A 553 -3.57 14.24 -21.91
C GLY A 553 -3.15 12.78 -21.66
N PHE A 554 -4.01 11.98 -21.00
CA PHE A 554 -3.73 10.58 -20.67
C PHE A 554 -4.33 9.58 -21.67
N LEU A 555 -5.19 10.04 -22.56
CA LEU A 555 -5.83 9.20 -23.58
C LEU A 555 -5.04 9.27 -24.90
N ARG A 556 -4.84 8.13 -25.55
CA ARG A 556 -4.08 7.99 -26.78
C ARG A 556 -4.98 7.51 -27.92
N ILE A 557 -4.77 8.05 -29.12
CA ILE A 557 -5.48 7.63 -30.34
C ILE A 557 -4.43 7.33 -31.40
N PRO A 558 -3.95 6.06 -31.50
CA PRO A 558 -3.05 5.66 -32.54
C PRO A 558 -3.65 5.91 -33.93
N GLY A 559 -2.88 6.49 -34.85
CA GLY A 559 -3.35 6.80 -36.18
C GLY A 559 -4.31 8.00 -36.30
N ALA A 560 -4.42 8.84 -35.26
CA ALA A 560 -5.21 10.06 -35.28
C ALA A 560 -4.71 11.02 -36.36
N LYS A 561 -5.63 11.92 -36.87
CA LYS A 561 -5.29 12.96 -37.83
C LYS A 561 -4.24 13.94 -37.28
N ASN A 562 -4.37 14.33 -36.02
CA ASN A 562 -3.34 15.08 -35.32
C ASN A 562 -2.39 14.10 -34.59
N PRO A 563 -1.11 14.06 -34.97
CA PRO A 563 -0.14 13.15 -34.33
C PRO A 563 -0.03 13.34 -32.81
N LEU A 564 -0.32 14.56 -32.30
CA LEU A 564 -0.29 14.86 -30.87
C LEU A 564 -1.38 14.11 -30.09
N ASP A 565 -2.46 13.67 -30.73
CA ASP A 565 -3.50 12.86 -30.08
C ASP A 565 -3.01 11.46 -29.71
N ASN A 566 -1.86 11.01 -30.23
CA ASN A 566 -1.17 9.79 -29.81
C ASN A 566 0.06 10.08 -28.93
N SER A 567 0.08 11.20 -28.22
CA SER A 567 1.20 11.61 -27.36
C SER A 567 0.72 11.97 -25.96
N ALA A 568 1.63 12.21 -25.02
CA ALA A 568 1.30 12.74 -23.71
C ALA A 568 1.21 14.28 -23.68
N VAL A 569 1.39 14.95 -24.81
CA VAL A 569 1.21 16.40 -24.91
C VAL A 569 -0.26 16.74 -24.62
N HIS A 570 -0.49 17.64 -23.69
CA HIS A 570 -1.84 18.09 -23.35
C HIS A 570 -2.42 18.96 -24.46
N PRO A 571 -3.74 18.87 -24.78
CA PRO A 571 -4.35 19.73 -25.84
C PRO A 571 -4.18 21.22 -25.61
N GLU A 572 -4.05 21.69 -24.38
CA GLU A 572 -3.75 23.10 -24.06
C GLU A 572 -2.40 23.57 -24.65
N SER A 573 -1.46 22.66 -24.85
CA SER A 573 -0.12 22.93 -25.35
C SER A 573 0.02 22.72 -26.87
N TYR A 574 -1.03 22.27 -27.57
CA TYR A 574 -0.98 22.08 -29.02
C TYR A 574 -0.59 23.35 -29.80
N PRO A 575 -1.14 24.53 -29.48
CA PRO A 575 -0.75 25.77 -30.17
C PRO A 575 0.75 26.06 -30.07
N ILE A 576 1.39 25.71 -28.95
CA ILE A 576 2.85 25.90 -28.75
C ILE A 576 3.63 24.99 -29.69
N VAL A 577 3.25 23.70 -29.76
CA VAL A 577 3.92 22.74 -30.66
C VAL A 577 3.72 23.08 -32.11
N GLU A 578 2.52 23.53 -32.49
CA GLU A 578 2.21 24.00 -33.83
C GLU A 578 3.03 25.25 -34.19
N GLN A 579 3.24 26.18 -33.24
CA GLN A 579 4.09 27.33 -33.42
C GLN A 579 5.56 26.93 -33.57
N MET A 580 6.06 25.97 -32.78
CA MET A 580 7.40 25.41 -32.93
C MET A 580 7.61 24.83 -34.33
N ALA A 581 6.66 24.03 -34.81
CA ALA A 581 6.71 23.47 -36.17
C ALA A 581 6.73 24.54 -37.26
N LYS A 582 5.88 25.56 -37.14
CA LYS A 582 5.77 26.69 -38.09
C LYS A 582 7.07 27.50 -38.14
N ASP A 583 7.67 27.82 -36.98
CA ASP A 583 8.89 28.61 -36.88
C ASP A 583 10.10 27.88 -37.51
N HIS A 584 10.07 26.55 -37.53
CA HIS A 584 11.08 25.70 -38.16
C HIS A 584 10.69 25.22 -39.56
N GLY A 585 9.63 25.78 -40.16
CA GLY A 585 9.22 25.49 -41.54
C GLY A 585 8.84 24.03 -41.78
N CYS A 586 8.18 23.39 -40.80
CA CYS A 586 7.79 21.99 -40.89
C CYS A 586 6.40 21.73 -40.31
N THR A 587 5.89 20.52 -40.56
CA THR A 587 4.66 20.03 -39.93
C THR A 587 4.98 19.41 -38.54
N VAL A 588 3.98 19.28 -37.69
CA VAL A 588 4.14 18.57 -36.40
C VAL A 588 4.61 17.13 -36.59
N GLY A 589 4.12 16.44 -37.64
CA GLY A 589 4.57 15.08 -37.95
C GLY A 589 6.06 15.01 -38.33
N GLU A 590 6.55 16.00 -39.10
CA GLU A 590 7.98 16.12 -39.42
C GLU A 590 8.82 16.47 -38.19
N LEU A 591 8.29 17.30 -37.28
CA LEU A 591 8.94 17.63 -36.04
C LEU A 591 9.15 16.36 -35.15
N ILE A 592 8.16 15.48 -35.15
CA ILE A 592 8.21 14.18 -34.45
C ILE A 592 9.23 13.23 -35.07
N SER A 593 9.26 13.14 -36.41
CA SER A 593 10.10 12.17 -37.12
C SER A 593 11.57 12.60 -37.29
N ASN A 594 11.86 13.89 -37.27
CA ASN A 594 13.17 14.46 -37.56
C ASN A 594 13.85 14.99 -36.30
N LYS A 595 14.93 14.29 -35.89
CA LYS A 595 15.73 14.65 -34.71
C LYS A 595 16.41 16.02 -34.84
N GLU A 596 16.99 16.32 -36.00
CA GLU A 596 17.73 17.56 -36.22
C GLU A 596 16.83 18.80 -36.10
N LYS A 597 15.58 18.72 -36.60
CA LYS A 597 14.59 19.77 -36.44
C LYS A 597 14.19 19.98 -34.96
N ARG A 598 14.09 18.91 -34.18
CA ARG A 598 13.81 19.01 -32.74
C ARG A 598 14.98 19.63 -31.98
N GLU A 599 16.21 19.21 -32.24
CA GLU A 599 17.41 19.75 -31.59
C GLU A 599 17.69 21.21 -31.88
N ALA A 600 17.17 21.71 -33.02
CA ALA A 600 17.26 23.11 -33.39
C ALA A 600 16.31 24.04 -32.60
N ILE A 601 15.36 23.50 -31.85
CA ILE A 601 14.37 24.26 -31.11
C ILE A 601 15.00 24.81 -29.81
N ASP A 602 15.04 26.14 -29.72
CA ASP A 602 15.33 26.82 -28.44
C ASP A 602 14.00 26.96 -27.62
N ILE A 603 13.77 26.03 -26.70
CA ILE A 603 12.56 25.98 -25.87
C ILE A 603 12.30 27.27 -25.09
N LYS A 604 13.35 28.06 -24.77
CA LYS A 604 13.23 29.29 -23.99
C LYS A 604 12.37 30.35 -24.73
N LYS A 605 12.31 30.30 -26.04
CA LYS A 605 11.49 31.21 -26.86
C LYS A 605 9.98 30.99 -26.72
N TYR A 606 9.58 29.82 -26.23
CA TYR A 606 8.17 29.40 -26.12
C TYR A 606 7.65 29.44 -24.68
N VAL A 607 8.42 30.04 -23.77
CA VAL A 607 7.97 30.23 -22.37
C VAL A 607 6.86 31.26 -22.35
N THR A 608 5.75 30.93 -21.72
CA THR A 608 4.59 31.82 -21.52
C THR A 608 4.32 31.97 -20.00
N ALA A 609 3.32 32.77 -19.64
CA ALA A 609 2.89 32.87 -18.23
C ALA A 609 2.35 31.54 -17.66
N GLU A 610 1.84 30.65 -18.52
CA GLU A 610 1.19 29.40 -18.14
C GLU A 610 2.06 28.16 -18.38
N VAL A 611 3.02 28.24 -19.31
CA VAL A 611 3.88 27.14 -19.74
C VAL A 611 5.35 27.53 -19.58
N GLY A 612 6.01 26.91 -18.64
CA GLY A 612 7.42 27.14 -18.32
C GLY A 612 8.36 26.08 -18.92
N ILE A 613 9.62 26.18 -18.55
CA ILE A 613 10.67 25.25 -18.98
C ILE A 613 10.36 23.78 -18.63
N PRO A 614 9.83 23.43 -17.43
CA PRO A 614 9.49 22.05 -17.12
C PRO A 614 8.51 21.42 -18.11
N THR A 615 7.39 22.10 -18.39
CA THR A 615 6.40 21.61 -19.38
C THR A 615 6.96 21.57 -20.80
N LEU A 616 7.76 22.53 -21.21
CA LEU A 616 8.40 22.53 -22.53
C LEU A 616 9.40 21.38 -22.67
N THR A 617 10.14 21.06 -21.61
CA THR A 617 11.05 19.91 -21.60
C THR A 617 10.27 18.60 -21.76
N ASP A 618 9.17 18.43 -21.03
CA ASP A 618 8.29 17.25 -21.16
C ASP A 618 7.72 17.14 -22.59
N ILE A 619 7.30 18.24 -23.18
CA ILE A 619 6.82 18.28 -24.56
C ILE A 619 7.92 17.79 -25.52
N MET A 620 9.14 18.30 -25.41
CA MET A 620 10.25 17.88 -26.27
C MET A 620 10.59 16.39 -26.13
N GLN A 621 10.59 15.87 -24.90
CA GLN A 621 10.78 14.44 -24.66
C GLN A 621 9.66 13.59 -25.28
N GLU A 622 8.43 14.06 -25.18
CA GLU A 622 7.29 13.36 -25.77
C GLU A 622 7.30 13.39 -27.30
N LEU A 623 7.76 14.50 -27.91
CA LEU A 623 7.92 14.59 -29.36
C LEU A 623 9.04 13.69 -29.90
N GLU A 624 10.04 13.38 -29.08
CA GLU A 624 11.09 12.41 -29.45
C GLU A 624 10.55 11.00 -29.60
N LYS A 625 9.67 10.58 -28.69
CA LYS A 625 9.09 9.23 -28.66
C LYS A 625 7.61 9.31 -28.25
N PRO A 626 6.72 9.77 -29.15
CA PRO A 626 5.32 9.96 -28.82
C PRO A 626 4.64 8.65 -28.43
N GLY A 627 3.86 8.72 -27.35
CA GLY A 627 3.10 7.57 -26.87
C GLY A 627 3.97 6.39 -26.39
N ARG A 628 5.22 6.63 -26.00
CA ARG A 628 6.09 5.57 -25.49
C ARG A 628 5.47 4.93 -24.24
N ASP A 629 5.33 3.60 -24.29
CA ASP A 629 5.03 2.81 -23.12
C ASP A 629 6.27 2.79 -22.20
N PRO A 630 6.17 3.23 -20.94
CA PRO A 630 7.30 3.24 -20.01
C PRO A 630 7.69 1.85 -19.51
N ARG A 631 6.87 0.83 -19.79
CA ARG A 631 7.10 -0.55 -19.34
C ARG A 631 8.26 -1.19 -20.07
N GLU A 632 8.99 -2.07 -19.39
CA GLU A 632 10.13 -2.82 -19.92
C GLU A 632 9.66 -3.83 -20.99
N GLN A 633 10.61 -4.42 -21.75
CA GLN A 633 10.29 -5.51 -22.68
C GLN A 633 10.31 -6.85 -21.95
N LEU A 634 9.48 -7.78 -22.39
CA LEU A 634 9.47 -9.16 -21.87
C LEU A 634 10.74 -9.90 -22.24
N GLU A 635 11.33 -10.55 -21.25
CA GLU A 635 12.49 -11.45 -21.40
C GLU A 635 12.09 -12.89 -21.06
N GLU A 636 12.58 -13.85 -21.83
CA GLU A 636 12.42 -15.28 -21.53
C GLU A 636 13.27 -15.67 -20.33
N PHE A 637 12.74 -16.55 -19.48
CA PHE A 637 13.42 -17.06 -18.29
C PHE A 637 13.38 -18.59 -18.22
N GLU A 638 14.49 -19.20 -17.81
CA GLU A 638 14.57 -20.64 -17.56
C GLU A 638 15.22 -20.92 -16.20
N PHE A 639 14.55 -21.77 -15.40
CA PHE A 639 15.13 -22.36 -14.19
C PHE A 639 16.23 -23.36 -14.54
N ASP A 640 17.10 -23.66 -13.58
CA ASP A 640 18.10 -24.70 -13.74
C ASP A 640 17.45 -26.08 -13.89
N LYS A 641 17.87 -26.82 -14.94
CA LYS A 641 17.29 -28.12 -15.30
C LYS A 641 17.69 -29.26 -14.35
N HIS A 642 18.75 -29.05 -13.57
CA HIS A 642 19.32 -30.08 -12.68
C HIS A 642 18.83 -29.94 -11.24
N VAL A 643 18.12 -28.85 -10.93
CA VAL A 643 17.62 -28.55 -9.59
C VAL A 643 16.09 -28.52 -9.62
N SER A 644 15.45 -29.46 -8.94
CA SER A 644 13.99 -29.63 -8.95
C SER A 644 13.36 -29.72 -7.57
N THR A 645 14.12 -30.09 -6.57
CA THR A 645 13.68 -30.24 -5.20
C THR A 645 14.65 -29.58 -4.23
N VAL A 646 14.21 -29.32 -3.01
CA VAL A 646 15.07 -28.77 -1.95
C VAL A 646 16.26 -29.68 -1.66
N ASP A 647 16.12 -31.00 -1.91
CA ASP A 647 17.20 -31.96 -1.72
C ASP A 647 18.33 -31.87 -2.73
N ASP A 648 18.08 -31.30 -3.90
CA ASP A 648 19.09 -31.06 -4.94
C ASP A 648 19.98 -29.84 -4.61
N LEU A 649 19.60 -29.03 -3.61
CA LEU A 649 20.32 -27.81 -3.26
C LEU A 649 21.59 -28.12 -2.45
N VAL A 650 22.68 -27.51 -2.87
CA VAL A 650 23.97 -27.51 -2.17
C VAL A 650 24.41 -26.08 -1.91
N GLU A 651 24.96 -25.83 -0.72
CA GLU A 651 25.53 -24.53 -0.37
C GLU A 651 26.60 -24.10 -1.37
N GLY A 652 26.56 -22.84 -1.77
CA GLY A 652 27.46 -22.27 -2.79
C GLY A 652 26.95 -22.35 -4.23
N MET A 653 25.88 -23.12 -4.54
CA MET A 653 25.27 -23.14 -5.86
C MET A 653 24.81 -21.76 -6.29
N ILE A 654 25.01 -21.42 -7.56
CA ILE A 654 24.50 -20.21 -8.20
C ILE A 654 23.39 -20.62 -9.16
N LEU A 655 22.17 -20.22 -8.86
CA LEU A 655 20.95 -20.61 -9.58
C LEU A 655 20.23 -19.39 -10.16
N PRO A 656 19.57 -19.54 -11.31
CA PRO A 656 18.62 -18.55 -11.79
C PRO A 656 17.37 -18.57 -10.90
N GLY A 657 16.81 -17.40 -10.64
CA GLY A 657 15.60 -17.27 -9.83
C GLY A 657 14.75 -16.07 -10.23
N ILE A 658 13.49 -16.11 -9.84
CA ILE A 658 12.52 -15.03 -10.05
C ILE A 658 12.09 -14.49 -8.70
N VAL A 659 12.10 -13.18 -8.51
CA VAL A 659 11.58 -12.53 -7.30
C VAL A 659 10.08 -12.70 -7.24
N THR A 660 9.57 -13.40 -6.21
CA THR A 660 8.15 -13.68 -6.02
C THR A 660 7.47 -12.73 -5.04
N ASN A 661 8.24 -12.20 -4.08
CA ASN A 661 7.72 -11.26 -3.10
C ASN A 661 8.83 -10.38 -2.52
N ILE A 662 8.52 -9.12 -2.21
CA ILE A 662 9.44 -8.18 -1.57
C ILE A 662 8.84 -7.72 -0.24
N THR A 663 9.67 -7.76 0.80
CA THR A 663 9.34 -7.32 2.16
C THR A 663 10.38 -6.32 2.65
N ASN A 664 10.15 -5.66 3.78
CA ASN A 664 11.12 -4.71 4.35
C ASN A 664 12.44 -5.37 4.79
N PHE A 665 12.45 -6.67 5.06
CA PHE A 665 13.62 -7.40 5.54
C PHE A 665 14.34 -8.19 4.45
N GLY A 666 13.76 -8.28 3.24
CA GLY A 666 14.38 -9.02 2.15
C GLY A 666 13.42 -9.32 1.00
N ALA A 667 13.87 -10.14 0.06
CA ALA A 667 13.08 -10.62 -1.06
C ALA A 667 13.02 -12.15 -1.07
N PHE A 668 11.84 -12.66 -1.39
CA PHE A 668 11.63 -14.07 -1.67
C PHE A 668 11.87 -14.34 -3.14
N VAL A 669 12.54 -15.44 -3.44
CA VAL A 669 12.96 -15.80 -4.80
C VAL A 669 12.63 -17.26 -5.03
N ASP A 670 11.84 -17.52 -6.06
CA ASP A 670 11.65 -18.86 -6.59
C ASP A 670 12.90 -19.25 -7.39
N ILE A 671 13.55 -20.33 -6.98
CA ILE A 671 14.73 -20.92 -7.65
C ILE A 671 14.39 -22.28 -8.29
N GLY A 672 13.10 -22.58 -8.40
CA GLY A 672 12.60 -23.78 -9.06
C GLY A 672 12.51 -25.03 -8.20
N VAL A 673 12.46 -24.95 -6.87
CA VAL A 673 12.39 -26.10 -5.94
C VAL A 673 11.06 -26.20 -5.15
N HIS A 674 9.98 -25.63 -5.66
CA HIS A 674 8.66 -25.58 -5.02
C HIS A 674 8.62 -24.86 -3.67
N GLN A 675 9.67 -24.15 -3.34
CA GLN A 675 9.78 -23.33 -2.14
C GLN A 675 10.67 -22.13 -2.40
N ASP A 676 10.18 -20.96 -2.02
CA ASP A 676 10.92 -19.72 -2.16
C ASP A 676 12.09 -19.64 -1.17
N GLY A 677 13.23 -19.22 -1.66
CA GLY A 677 14.37 -18.85 -0.83
C GLY A 677 14.32 -17.38 -0.46
N LEU A 678 14.85 -17.03 0.71
CA LEU A 678 14.92 -15.66 1.20
C LEU A 678 16.30 -15.05 0.96
N ILE A 679 16.35 -13.92 0.27
CA ILE A 679 17.50 -13.01 0.27
C ILE A 679 17.25 -11.97 1.36
N HIS A 680 17.90 -12.11 2.51
CA HIS A 680 17.81 -11.08 3.55
C HIS A 680 18.45 -9.77 3.07
N ILE A 681 17.94 -8.62 3.52
CA ILE A 681 18.41 -7.28 3.11
C ILE A 681 19.94 -7.12 3.25
N SER A 682 20.55 -7.74 4.24
CA SER A 682 22.01 -7.74 4.44
C SER A 682 22.78 -8.55 3.36
N GLN A 683 22.10 -9.39 2.59
CA GLN A 683 22.67 -10.24 1.54
C GLN A 683 22.41 -9.72 0.11
N MET A 684 21.73 -8.58 -0.02
CA MET A 684 21.37 -8.01 -1.34
C MET A 684 22.47 -7.20 -1.98
N ALA A 685 23.29 -6.52 -1.19
CA ALA A 685 24.40 -5.69 -1.71
C ALA A 685 25.57 -5.64 -0.74
N ASN A 686 26.76 -5.24 -1.25
CA ASN A 686 27.96 -5.02 -0.44
C ASN A 686 27.94 -3.67 0.33
N ARG A 687 26.92 -2.85 0.08
CA ARG A 687 26.67 -1.57 0.78
C ARG A 687 25.41 -1.67 1.62
N ARG A 688 25.27 -0.78 2.59
CA ARG A 688 24.00 -0.64 3.33
C ARG A 688 22.94 -0.09 2.40
N ILE A 689 21.82 -0.78 2.31
CA ILE A 689 20.62 -0.35 1.57
C ILE A 689 19.49 -0.03 2.54
N ALA A 690 18.64 0.92 2.19
CA ALA A 690 17.51 1.31 3.03
C ALA A 690 16.33 0.35 2.84
N HIS A 691 16.03 0.00 1.60
CA HIS A 691 14.91 -0.86 1.24
C HIS A 691 15.33 -1.91 0.20
N PRO A 692 14.81 -3.15 0.27
CA PRO A 692 15.06 -4.17 -0.74
C PRO A 692 14.69 -3.75 -2.16
N THR A 693 13.66 -2.93 -2.33
CA THR A 693 13.23 -2.35 -3.63
C THR A 693 14.27 -1.44 -4.29
N ASP A 694 15.30 -0.99 -3.54
CA ASP A 694 16.43 -0.23 -4.10
C ASP A 694 17.38 -1.12 -4.93
N VAL A 695 17.25 -2.45 -4.81
CA VAL A 695 18.17 -3.43 -5.42
C VAL A 695 17.43 -4.41 -6.32
N VAL A 696 16.22 -4.84 -5.94
CA VAL A 696 15.46 -5.85 -6.69
C VAL A 696 14.03 -5.38 -6.94
N LYS A 697 13.45 -5.88 -8.04
CA LYS A 697 12.06 -5.66 -8.42
C LYS A 697 11.27 -6.97 -8.37
N LEU A 698 9.97 -6.90 -8.16
CA LEU A 698 9.08 -8.05 -8.25
C LEU A 698 9.13 -8.64 -9.67
N HIS A 699 9.14 -9.98 -9.77
CA HIS A 699 9.30 -10.74 -11.00
C HIS A 699 10.62 -10.50 -11.75
N GLN A 700 11.58 -9.82 -11.15
CA GLN A 700 12.91 -9.67 -11.72
C GLN A 700 13.61 -11.02 -11.79
N HIS A 701 14.24 -11.28 -12.94
CA HIS A 701 15.12 -12.42 -13.13
C HIS A 701 16.48 -12.12 -12.50
N LEU A 702 16.97 -13.01 -11.64
CA LEU A 702 18.22 -12.87 -10.91
C LEU A 702 19.04 -14.14 -11.01
N ARG A 703 20.33 -14.00 -10.73
CA ARG A 703 21.16 -15.13 -10.30
C ARG A 703 21.39 -15.00 -8.80
N VAL A 704 21.21 -16.08 -8.07
CA VAL A 704 21.32 -16.09 -6.60
C VAL A 704 22.23 -17.24 -6.16
N ARG A 705 22.96 -17.00 -5.08
CA ARG A 705 23.79 -18.03 -4.46
C ARG A 705 23.05 -18.61 -3.25
N VAL A 706 23.02 -19.93 -3.15
CA VAL A 706 22.52 -20.64 -1.97
C VAL A 706 23.54 -20.50 -0.84
N ILE A 707 23.12 -19.95 0.32
CA ILE A 707 23.98 -19.79 1.49
C ILE A 707 23.78 -20.95 2.45
N GLU A 708 22.50 -21.30 2.72
CA GLU A 708 22.10 -22.27 3.72
C GLU A 708 20.77 -22.91 3.34
N VAL A 709 20.63 -24.21 3.63
CA VAL A 709 19.39 -24.95 3.43
C VAL A 709 19.01 -25.65 4.75
N ASP A 710 18.06 -25.05 5.46
CA ASP A 710 17.48 -25.66 6.68
C ASP A 710 16.28 -26.56 6.31
N ARG A 711 16.55 -27.85 6.11
CA ARG A 711 15.54 -28.85 5.73
C ARG A 711 14.51 -29.12 6.83
N ARG A 712 14.84 -28.86 8.10
CA ARG A 712 13.90 -29.07 9.22
C ARG A 712 12.82 -27.99 9.29
N ARG A 713 13.23 -26.75 8.98
CA ARG A 713 12.34 -25.58 9.01
C ARG A 713 11.82 -25.20 7.63
N ASN A 714 12.19 -25.97 6.61
CA ASN A 714 11.89 -25.65 5.22
C ASN A 714 12.32 -24.20 4.85
N ARG A 715 13.55 -23.80 5.18
CA ARG A 715 14.07 -22.46 4.89
C ARG A 715 15.31 -22.54 4.01
N ILE A 716 15.31 -21.71 2.95
CA ILE A 716 16.41 -21.55 2.02
C ILE A 716 16.92 -20.12 2.14
N SER A 717 18.18 -19.93 2.49
CA SER A 717 18.84 -18.63 2.56
C SER A 717 19.65 -18.39 1.29
N LEU A 718 19.42 -17.23 0.66
CA LEU A 718 20.03 -16.85 -0.61
C LEU A 718 20.83 -15.54 -0.49
N SER A 719 21.74 -15.29 -1.44
CA SER A 719 22.52 -14.05 -1.52
C SER A 719 22.69 -13.59 -2.97
N LEU A 720 22.74 -12.27 -3.16
CA LEU A 720 23.19 -11.61 -4.38
C LEU A 720 24.67 -11.26 -4.33
N LYS A 721 25.34 -11.47 -3.20
CA LYS A 721 26.76 -11.11 -3.07
C LYS A 721 27.66 -12.12 -3.75
N GLY A 722 28.50 -11.62 -4.65
CA GLY A 722 29.47 -12.43 -5.37
C GLY A 722 28.85 -13.36 -6.43
N VAL A 723 27.73 -12.96 -7.00
CA VAL A 723 27.07 -13.65 -8.12
C VAL A 723 27.30 -12.88 -9.40
#